data_0ae5fbb1db8c951ad6842b0ac865ed8c
#
_entry.id   0ae5fbb1db8c951ad6842b0ac865ed8c
#
_cell.length_a   1.000
_cell.length_b   1.000
_cell.length_c   1.000
_cell.angle_alpha   90.00
_cell.angle_beta   90.00
_cell.angle_gamma   90.00
#
_symmetry.space_group_name_H-M   'P 1'
#
loop_
_entity.id
_entity.type
_entity.pdbx_description
1 polymer ?
#
loop_
_entity_poly.entity_id
_entity_poly.type
_entity_poly.pdbx_seq_one_letter_code
_entity_poly.pdbx_strand_id
1 'polypeptide(L)'
;MERAFKKLTVFLSGLLIITTVFLIFVIPTYIKSERKIDFFSSNQIVSNIKNMELNMTSIIYVQNSKGDWVEYQRLHGSENRIWAGIDKMPKYLGEAFIAIEDERFYDNRGVDWKRTAGAVANKLLKFNSTEFGGSTITQQLIKNVTNDRDKDAMRKFREIVRALLITRKLSKTEILEAYLNTIPLANGICGVQVAANYYFNKDVSELTLTESAALAAITNNPTKYNPLTENGAEQNEKRRRLVLDKMLELGYITYDEYDKAYNEKLKLDDSQEDDYEIEINSYFVDALIDQVINDLAEKYNLDTKLASTMFYNGGFKIYSTLKPEIQSAMEKVYTDIKNYFPQTAPNLQGEKVHAQSAMTVMDYNGHIVGIVGGAGEKTTNRGLNRATDSPRQPGSTMKPLGVYALAIDKDIVNYTSSVLDKPIEKYYKDGKSGPKEWYGYYKGTVSLNYAIRKSMNTVPVRLLQEVGIDNSYDFLVNKLNCRHLVPEDKNLAALALGGTHYGLTTTESAAAYAIFGNQGVYHSPTTYYKIERANGETVFDYDETGTQVIAPSSATIMNHLLQEVVYGSEGTGGGIAGFNYKMKAYAKTGTSSESKDLWMVAGTPYYVGSVWYGFDIQSEVSGGASAAKIWKAVMTEVHKDLEKKEFTDSDDVVKKGSGYYRKGVKVDVPSYTAPVSSEPSSSSEQSSSAVTSSAESSSAATPSDDTATSSSSSGSSSSSGTSSDASSSTPSQSEPSSSSSPSSSSSPPEGEN
;
A
#
# COMPACT_ATOMS: atom_id res chain seq x y z
N MET A 1 -33.50 15.70 -51.13
CA MET A 1 -34.24 14.73 -50.30
C MET A 1 -33.61 13.33 -50.34
N GLU A 2 -33.35 12.75 -51.51
CA GLU A 2 -32.84 11.37 -51.65
C GLU A 2 -31.46 11.11 -51.01
N ARG A 3 -30.51 12.08 -51.09
CA ARG A 3 -29.20 11.98 -50.44
C ARG A 3 -29.28 12.04 -48.90
N ALA A 4 -30.24 12.79 -48.37
CA ALA A 4 -30.46 12.85 -46.91
C ALA A 4 -31.08 11.56 -46.40
N PHE A 5 -32.04 11.00 -47.17
CA PHE A 5 -32.67 9.72 -46.86
C PHE A 5 -31.70 8.55 -46.91
N LYS A 6 -30.80 8.47 -47.91
CA LYS A 6 -29.74 7.47 -47.98
C LYS A 6 -28.76 7.58 -46.81
N LYS A 7 -28.37 8.79 -46.40
CA LYS A 7 -27.50 8.99 -45.22
C LYS A 7 -28.22 8.55 -43.93
N LEU A 8 -29.50 8.84 -43.78
CA LEU A 8 -30.31 8.41 -42.64
C LEU A 8 -30.45 6.88 -42.60
N THR A 9 -30.70 6.24 -43.76
CA THR A 9 -30.80 4.77 -43.83
C THR A 9 -29.48 4.08 -43.49
N VAL A 10 -28.37 4.57 -44.00
CA VAL A 10 -27.03 4.05 -43.66
C VAL A 10 -26.72 4.24 -42.16
N PHE A 11 -27.08 5.39 -41.59
CA PHE A 11 -26.92 5.66 -40.16
C PHE A 11 -27.80 4.71 -39.31
N LEU A 12 -29.06 4.52 -39.64
CA LEU A 12 -29.98 3.62 -38.94
C LEU A 12 -29.53 2.16 -39.06
N SER A 13 -29.03 1.75 -40.24
CA SER A 13 -28.47 0.41 -40.45
C SER A 13 -27.18 0.19 -39.64
N GLY A 14 -26.29 1.17 -39.60
CA GLY A 14 -25.08 1.14 -38.76
C GLY A 14 -25.43 1.05 -37.28
N LEU A 15 -26.39 1.84 -36.80
CA LEU A 15 -26.86 1.80 -35.41
C LEU A 15 -27.51 0.44 -35.08
N LEU A 16 -28.27 -0.14 -35.99
CA LEU A 16 -28.90 -1.47 -35.84
C LEU A 16 -27.83 -2.56 -35.76
N ILE A 17 -26.77 -2.50 -36.58
CA ILE A 17 -25.67 -3.46 -36.56
C ILE A 17 -24.89 -3.33 -35.22
N ILE A 18 -24.58 -2.11 -34.80
CA ILE A 18 -23.87 -1.88 -33.52
C ILE A 18 -24.71 -2.39 -32.34
N THR A 19 -26.01 -2.10 -32.30
CA THR A 19 -26.90 -2.60 -31.25
C THR A 19 -27.02 -4.12 -31.28
N THR A 20 -27.09 -4.72 -32.49
CA THR A 20 -27.16 -6.18 -32.64
C THR A 20 -25.88 -6.89 -32.20
N VAL A 21 -24.72 -6.37 -32.58
CA VAL A 21 -23.42 -6.88 -32.12
C VAL A 21 -23.29 -6.75 -30.60
N PHE A 22 -23.71 -5.61 -30.04
CA PHE A 22 -23.69 -5.38 -28.58
C PHE A 22 -24.64 -6.37 -27.85
N LEU A 23 -25.84 -6.59 -28.36
CA LEU A 23 -26.81 -7.55 -27.80
C LEU A 23 -26.36 -9.01 -27.92
N ILE A 24 -25.72 -9.39 -29.04
CA ILE A 24 -25.37 -10.79 -29.32
C ILE A 24 -24.01 -11.18 -28.70
N PHE A 25 -23.01 -10.29 -28.63
CA PHE A 25 -21.66 -10.63 -28.22
C PHE A 25 -21.26 -10.01 -26.88
N VAL A 26 -21.59 -8.76 -26.61
CA VAL A 26 -21.13 -8.08 -25.40
C VAL A 26 -22.00 -8.46 -24.20
N ILE A 27 -23.34 -8.45 -24.35
CA ILE A 27 -24.24 -8.79 -23.24
C ILE A 27 -24.10 -10.25 -22.78
N PRO A 28 -24.08 -11.28 -23.66
CA PRO A 28 -23.92 -12.66 -23.19
C PRO A 28 -22.55 -12.96 -22.61
N THR A 29 -21.48 -12.34 -23.14
CA THR A 29 -20.13 -12.51 -22.60
C THR A 29 -20.03 -11.88 -21.23
N TYR A 30 -20.56 -10.69 -21.05
CA TYR A 30 -20.66 -10.01 -19.76
C TYR A 30 -21.56 -10.79 -18.77
N ILE A 31 -22.74 -11.21 -19.20
CA ILE A 31 -23.64 -12.00 -18.37
C ILE A 31 -23.00 -13.33 -17.93
N LYS A 32 -22.18 -13.94 -18.76
CA LYS A 32 -21.51 -15.19 -18.44
C LYS A 32 -20.35 -15.00 -17.43
N SER A 33 -19.63 -13.90 -17.53
CA SER A 33 -18.50 -13.57 -16.61
C SER A 33 -18.96 -12.94 -15.29
N GLU A 34 -20.10 -12.21 -15.28
CA GLU A 34 -20.47 -11.31 -14.20
C GLU A 34 -21.84 -11.60 -13.53
N ARG A 35 -22.59 -12.61 -13.98
CA ARG A 35 -23.94 -12.88 -13.44
C ARG A 35 -24.03 -13.04 -11.93
N LYS A 36 -22.97 -13.52 -11.27
CA LYS A 36 -22.89 -13.62 -9.81
C LYS A 36 -22.52 -12.30 -9.16
N ILE A 37 -21.64 -11.54 -9.82
CA ILE A 37 -21.04 -10.30 -9.28
C ILE A 37 -22.06 -9.17 -9.22
N ASP A 38 -22.83 -8.92 -10.30
CA ASP A 38 -23.75 -7.77 -10.33
C ASP A 38 -24.99 -7.91 -9.45
N PHE A 39 -25.54 -9.11 -9.34
CA PHE A 39 -26.69 -9.32 -8.44
C PHE A 39 -26.27 -9.21 -6.98
N PHE A 40 -25.11 -9.79 -6.62
CA PHE A 40 -24.55 -9.73 -5.28
C PHE A 40 -24.10 -8.30 -4.95
N SER A 41 -23.43 -7.63 -5.86
CA SER A 41 -22.99 -6.24 -5.69
C SER A 41 -24.16 -5.28 -5.52
N SER A 42 -25.29 -5.48 -6.20
CA SER A 42 -26.47 -4.63 -6.03
C SER A 42 -27.14 -4.79 -4.66
N ASN A 43 -27.11 -5.99 -4.06
CA ASN A 43 -27.54 -6.18 -2.67
C ASN A 43 -26.60 -5.47 -1.70
N GLN A 44 -25.30 -5.58 -1.95
CA GLN A 44 -24.28 -4.93 -1.12
C GLN A 44 -24.36 -3.41 -1.22
N ILE A 45 -24.62 -2.84 -2.40
CA ILE A 45 -24.82 -1.40 -2.57
C ILE A 45 -26.04 -0.92 -1.75
N VAL A 46 -27.15 -1.65 -1.79
CA VAL A 46 -28.34 -1.32 -0.98
C VAL A 46 -28.03 -1.42 0.53
N SER A 47 -27.32 -2.47 0.93
CA SER A 47 -26.88 -2.62 2.33
C SER A 47 -25.95 -1.46 2.75
N ASN A 48 -25.03 -1.07 1.90
CA ASN A 48 -24.12 0.05 2.17
C ASN A 48 -24.88 1.37 2.32
N ILE A 49 -25.87 1.64 1.45
CA ILE A 49 -26.72 2.84 1.56
C ILE A 49 -27.46 2.86 2.89
N LYS A 50 -28.07 1.74 3.28
CA LYS A 50 -28.77 1.63 4.60
C LYS A 50 -27.83 1.75 5.79
N ASN A 51 -26.62 1.23 5.67
CA ASN A 51 -25.62 1.38 6.74
C ASN A 51 -25.09 2.83 6.85
N MET A 52 -25.01 3.55 5.72
CA MET A 52 -24.68 4.99 5.72
C MET A 52 -25.78 5.80 6.43
N GLU A 53 -27.07 5.49 6.16
CA GLU A 53 -28.22 6.09 6.85
C GLU A 53 -28.15 5.89 8.36
N LEU A 54 -27.70 4.71 8.81
CA LEU A 54 -27.49 4.42 10.24
C LEU A 54 -26.23 5.07 10.81
N ASN A 55 -25.49 5.81 10.02
CA ASN A 55 -24.21 6.45 10.37
C ASN A 55 -23.21 5.47 11.03
N MET A 56 -23.13 4.26 10.48
CA MET A 56 -22.34 3.16 11.05
C MET A 56 -20.89 3.29 10.61
N THR A 57 -20.06 3.85 11.45
CA THR A 57 -18.62 3.97 11.26
C THR A 57 -17.92 2.69 11.72
N SER A 58 -16.93 2.21 10.96
CA SER A 58 -16.09 1.11 11.41
C SER A 58 -15.10 1.59 12.46
N ILE A 59 -14.85 0.75 13.47
CA ILE A 59 -14.07 1.11 14.65
C ILE A 59 -12.95 0.10 14.85
N ILE A 60 -11.74 0.61 15.05
CA ILE A 60 -10.56 -0.18 15.44
C ILE A 60 -10.52 -0.25 16.97
N TYR A 61 -10.38 -1.47 17.48
CA TYR A 61 -10.13 -1.77 18.89
C TYR A 61 -8.72 -2.32 19.06
N VAL A 62 -8.08 -1.97 20.16
CA VAL A 62 -6.78 -2.51 20.58
C VAL A 62 -6.89 -3.07 22.01
N GLN A 63 -5.99 -3.98 22.36
CA GLN A 63 -5.89 -4.44 23.75
C GLN A 63 -5.09 -3.44 24.60
N ASN A 64 -5.65 -3.05 25.73
CA ASN A 64 -4.91 -2.30 26.75
C ASN A 64 -3.94 -3.22 27.52
N SER A 65 -3.15 -2.66 28.43
CA SER A 65 -2.18 -3.41 29.27
C SER A 65 -2.83 -4.47 30.19
N LYS A 66 -4.16 -4.45 30.35
CA LYS A 66 -4.92 -5.44 31.14
C LYS A 66 -5.51 -6.55 30.28
N GLY A 67 -5.38 -6.45 28.94
CA GLY A 67 -6.00 -7.36 27.99
C GLY A 67 -7.44 -7.00 27.58
N ASP A 68 -7.99 -5.87 28.07
CA ASP A 68 -9.33 -5.42 27.68
C ASP A 68 -9.30 -4.74 26.33
N TRP A 69 -10.34 -4.95 25.53
CA TRP A 69 -10.53 -4.27 24.26
C TRP A 69 -11.03 -2.84 24.48
N VAL A 70 -10.27 -1.86 24.00
CA VAL A 70 -10.62 -0.44 24.07
C VAL A 70 -10.67 0.14 22.65
N GLU A 71 -11.56 1.09 22.44
CA GLU A 71 -11.64 1.83 21.19
C GLU A 71 -10.34 2.61 20.97
N TYR A 72 -9.73 2.42 19.80
CA TYR A 72 -8.49 3.09 19.41
C TYR A 72 -8.76 4.22 18.42
N GLN A 73 -9.50 3.93 17.36
CA GLN A 73 -9.78 4.91 16.31
C GLN A 73 -11.09 4.60 15.59
N ARG A 74 -11.85 5.66 15.27
CA ARG A 74 -13.01 5.59 14.38
C ARG A 74 -12.55 5.88 12.95
N LEU A 75 -12.88 4.97 12.03
CA LEU A 75 -12.48 5.09 10.63
C LEU A 75 -13.56 5.83 9.85
N HIS A 76 -13.41 7.13 9.78
CA HIS A 76 -14.23 7.93 8.88
C HIS A 76 -13.76 7.68 7.44
N GLY A 77 -14.70 7.51 6.49
CA GLY A 77 -14.34 7.56 5.07
C GLY A 77 -13.66 8.91 4.77
N SER A 78 -12.86 8.97 3.72
CA SER A 78 -12.17 10.20 3.28
C SER A 78 -13.09 11.41 3.00
N GLU A 79 -14.37 11.25 3.29
CA GLU A 79 -15.43 12.20 3.06
C GLU A 79 -16.15 12.41 4.39
N ASN A 80 -16.02 13.58 5.00
CA ASN A 80 -16.87 14.00 6.12
C ASN A 80 -18.31 13.95 5.66
N ARG A 81 -19.09 12.98 6.15
CA ARG A 81 -20.50 12.81 5.84
C ARG A 81 -21.30 12.87 7.13
N ILE A 82 -22.25 13.77 7.17
CA ILE A 82 -23.29 13.81 8.17
C ILE A 82 -24.58 13.49 7.44
N TRP A 83 -25.20 12.33 7.76
CA TRP A 83 -26.43 11.93 7.11
C TRP A 83 -27.59 12.75 7.65
N ALA A 84 -28.32 13.39 6.76
CA ALA A 84 -29.59 14.05 7.04
C ALA A 84 -30.73 13.27 6.40
N GLY A 85 -31.79 12.95 7.17
CA GLY A 85 -33.00 12.36 6.60
C GLY A 85 -33.70 13.32 5.65
N ILE A 86 -34.36 12.79 4.63
CA ILE A 86 -35.07 13.60 3.62
C ILE A 86 -36.17 14.46 4.24
N ASP A 87 -36.74 14.01 5.35
CA ASP A 87 -37.76 14.72 6.13
C ASP A 87 -37.24 16.00 6.81
N LYS A 88 -35.92 16.08 7.04
CA LYS A 88 -35.24 17.27 7.58
C LYS A 88 -34.81 18.27 6.49
N MET A 89 -34.82 17.84 5.24
CA MET A 89 -34.40 18.69 4.13
C MET A 89 -35.57 19.56 3.63
N PRO A 90 -35.33 20.85 3.35
CA PRO A 90 -36.35 21.65 2.66
C PRO A 90 -36.72 21.00 1.33
N LYS A 91 -38.01 20.98 1.02
CA LYS A 91 -38.54 20.34 -0.20
C LYS A 91 -37.85 20.84 -1.47
N TYR A 92 -37.63 22.15 -1.58
CA TYR A 92 -36.97 22.77 -2.73
C TYR A 92 -35.49 22.39 -2.87
N LEU A 93 -34.83 21.87 -1.83
CA LEU A 93 -33.47 21.35 -1.95
C LEU A 93 -33.43 20.16 -2.91
N GLY A 94 -34.21 19.11 -2.65
CA GLY A 94 -34.30 17.95 -3.53
C GLY A 94 -34.80 18.32 -4.93
N GLU A 95 -35.77 19.23 -5.02
CA GLU A 95 -36.35 19.73 -6.27
C GLU A 95 -35.32 20.51 -7.12
N ALA A 96 -34.39 21.25 -6.52
CA ALA A 96 -33.31 21.96 -7.21
C ALA A 96 -32.35 20.97 -7.91
N PHE A 97 -31.97 19.92 -7.19
CA PHE A 97 -31.12 18.86 -7.80
C PHE A 97 -31.86 18.07 -8.89
N ILE A 98 -33.14 17.75 -8.69
CA ILE A 98 -33.95 17.08 -9.70
C ILE A 98 -34.08 17.95 -10.96
N ALA A 99 -34.37 19.24 -10.79
CA ALA A 99 -34.58 20.18 -11.89
C ALA A 99 -33.36 20.29 -12.81
N ILE A 100 -32.15 20.30 -12.25
CA ILE A 100 -30.93 20.51 -13.04
C ILE A 100 -30.31 19.18 -13.51
N GLU A 101 -30.40 18.10 -12.71
CA GLU A 101 -29.71 16.85 -12.97
C GLU A 101 -30.59 15.79 -13.63
N ASP A 102 -31.89 15.69 -13.27
CA ASP A 102 -32.75 14.61 -13.73
C ASP A 102 -34.26 15.01 -13.70
N GLU A 103 -34.68 15.92 -14.60
CA GLU A 103 -36.04 16.49 -14.63
C GLU A 103 -37.17 15.43 -14.66
N ARG A 104 -36.88 14.21 -15.15
CA ARG A 104 -37.78 13.06 -15.17
C ARG A 104 -37.46 12.01 -14.13
N PHE A 105 -36.88 12.42 -13.01
CA PHE A 105 -36.45 11.50 -11.95
C PHE A 105 -37.55 10.56 -11.48
N TYR A 106 -38.74 11.09 -11.25
CA TYR A 106 -39.88 10.27 -10.78
C TYR A 106 -40.45 9.36 -11.86
N ASP A 107 -40.29 9.69 -13.13
CA ASP A 107 -40.85 8.95 -14.28
C ASP A 107 -39.91 7.84 -14.77
N ASN A 108 -38.59 7.99 -14.59
CA ASN A 108 -37.65 7.00 -15.09
C ASN A 108 -37.46 5.82 -14.10
N ARG A 109 -37.03 4.68 -14.63
CA ARG A 109 -36.70 3.47 -13.82
C ARG A 109 -35.22 3.33 -13.54
N GLY A 110 -34.56 4.42 -13.16
CA GLY A 110 -33.12 4.48 -12.87
C GLY A 110 -32.27 4.92 -14.06
N VAL A 111 -32.83 4.86 -15.29
CA VAL A 111 -32.16 5.32 -16.51
C VAL A 111 -33.17 6.09 -17.36
N ASP A 112 -32.84 7.30 -17.78
CA ASP A 112 -33.60 8.07 -18.75
C ASP A 112 -33.08 7.78 -20.17
N TRP A 113 -33.79 6.87 -20.88
CA TRP A 113 -33.38 6.43 -22.20
C TRP A 113 -33.47 7.54 -23.25
N LYS A 114 -34.45 8.48 -23.13
CA LYS A 114 -34.57 9.62 -24.04
C LYS A 114 -33.38 10.55 -23.92
N ARG A 115 -33.00 10.90 -22.68
CA ARG A 115 -31.84 11.77 -22.38
C ARG A 115 -30.53 11.08 -22.75
N THR A 116 -30.40 9.79 -22.46
CA THR A 116 -29.21 8.99 -22.80
C THR A 116 -29.03 8.93 -24.33
N ALA A 117 -30.09 8.64 -25.09
CA ALA A 117 -30.03 8.61 -26.55
C ALA A 117 -29.70 10.00 -27.14
N GLY A 118 -30.29 11.07 -26.59
CA GLY A 118 -29.98 12.46 -26.97
C GLY A 118 -28.53 12.83 -26.73
N ALA A 119 -27.97 12.45 -25.58
CA ALA A 119 -26.57 12.71 -25.26
C ALA A 119 -25.59 11.94 -26.17
N VAL A 120 -25.89 10.70 -26.50
CA VAL A 120 -25.11 9.89 -27.46
C VAL A 120 -25.19 10.50 -28.86
N ALA A 121 -26.40 10.89 -29.31
CA ALA A 121 -26.58 11.54 -30.61
C ALA A 121 -25.85 12.87 -30.70
N ASN A 122 -25.90 13.70 -29.66
CA ASN A 122 -25.18 14.97 -29.58
C ASN A 122 -23.66 14.78 -29.64
N LYS A 123 -23.13 13.78 -28.91
CA LYS A 123 -21.68 13.43 -28.92
C LYS A 123 -21.19 12.97 -30.30
N LEU A 124 -22.05 12.23 -31.03
CA LEU A 124 -21.73 11.72 -32.38
C LEU A 124 -21.88 12.78 -33.46
N LEU A 125 -22.91 13.62 -33.37
CA LEU A 125 -23.33 14.53 -34.43
C LEU A 125 -23.02 16.00 -34.17
N LYS A 126 -22.52 16.36 -32.94
CA LYS A 126 -22.15 17.72 -32.51
C LYS A 126 -23.24 18.78 -32.83
N PHE A 127 -24.49 18.47 -32.59
CA PHE A 127 -25.61 19.36 -32.94
C PHE A 127 -25.77 20.56 -32.01
N ASN A 128 -25.39 20.45 -30.76
CA ASN A 128 -25.50 21.54 -29.77
C ASN A 128 -24.24 21.68 -28.91
N SER A 129 -23.89 22.90 -28.63
CA SER A 129 -22.77 23.27 -27.71
C SER A 129 -23.16 23.15 -26.22
N THR A 130 -24.42 22.85 -25.89
CA THR A 130 -24.88 22.71 -24.50
C THR A 130 -24.61 21.31 -24.00
N GLU A 131 -23.70 21.20 -23.03
CA GLU A 131 -23.36 19.97 -22.33
C GLU A 131 -24.45 19.61 -21.30
N PHE A 132 -25.57 19.06 -21.76
CA PHE A 132 -26.51 18.40 -20.85
C PHE A 132 -25.98 16.99 -20.55
N GLY A 133 -25.71 16.71 -19.26
CA GLY A 133 -25.30 15.38 -18.80
C GLY A 133 -26.39 14.34 -19.09
N GLY A 134 -26.03 13.19 -19.65
CA GLY A 134 -26.95 12.10 -19.97
C GLY A 134 -27.23 11.12 -18.82
N SER A 135 -26.71 11.34 -17.62
CA SER A 135 -26.84 10.45 -16.46
C SER A 135 -27.98 10.89 -15.56
N THR A 136 -28.73 9.94 -15.01
CA THR A 136 -29.79 10.18 -14.01
C THR A 136 -29.21 10.33 -12.60
N ILE A 137 -29.99 10.84 -11.64
CA ILE A 137 -29.66 10.87 -10.22
C ILE A 137 -29.31 9.47 -9.71
N THR A 138 -30.08 8.43 -10.10
CA THR A 138 -29.78 7.03 -9.72
C THR A 138 -28.43 6.56 -10.23
N GLN A 139 -28.06 6.90 -11.47
CA GLN A 139 -26.74 6.56 -12.02
C GLN A 139 -25.61 7.32 -11.32
N GLN A 140 -25.84 8.57 -10.97
CA GLN A 140 -24.88 9.35 -10.19
C GLN A 140 -24.71 8.81 -8.77
N LEU A 141 -25.80 8.40 -8.10
CA LEU A 141 -25.75 7.71 -6.82
C LEU A 141 -24.85 6.46 -6.89
N ILE A 142 -25.07 5.59 -7.91
CA ILE A 142 -24.21 4.41 -8.11
C ILE A 142 -22.75 4.80 -8.22
N LYS A 143 -22.43 5.78 -9.05
CA LYS A 143 -21.07 6.28 -9.22
C LYS A 143 -20.48 6.78 -7.90
N ASN A 144 -21.24 7.51 -7.09
CA ASN A 144 -20.80 8.07 -5.81
C ASN A 144 -20.55 6.96 -4.77
N VAL A 145 -21.51 6.02 -4.64
CA VAL A 145 -21.43 4.93 -3.65
C VAL A 145 -20.38 3.88 -3.99
N THR A 146 -20.14 3.62 -5.29
CA THR A 146 -19.14 2.63 -5.73
C THR A 146 -17.76 3.23 -5.97
N ASN A 147 -17.65 4.56 -6.01
CA ASN A 147 -16.44 5.31 -6.38
C ASN A 147 -15.79 4.82 -7.70
N ASP A 148 -16.59 4.20 -8.59
CA ASP A 148 -16.13 3.67 -9.87
C ASP A 148 -15.89 4.83 -10.86
N ARG A 149 -14.63 5.28 -10.96
CA ARG A 149 -14.20 6.43 -11.80
C ARG A 149 -13.45 5.99 -13.06
N ASP A 150 -13.39 4.70 -13.37
CA ASP A 150 -12.72 4.20 -14.56
C ASP A 150 -13.26 4.86 -15.84
N LYS A 151 -12.39 5.05 -16.83
CA LYS A 151 -12.74 5.74 -18.08
C LYS A 151 -13.15 4.77 -19.20
N ASP A 152 -13.60 3.56 -18.89
CA ASP A 152 -13.99 2.57 -19.86
C ASP A 152 -15.50 2.55 -20.17
N ALA A 153 -15.87 1.96 -21.29
CA ALA A 153 -17.27 1.82 -21.69
C ALA A 153 -18.02 0.79 -20.81
N MET A 154 -17.30 -0.19 -20.23
CA MET A 154 -17.88 -1.22 -19.37
C MET A 154 -18.32 -0.64 -18.02
N ARG A 155 -17.60 0.35 -17.50
CA ARG A 155 -18.02 1.10 -16.32
C ARG A 155 -19.45 1.69 -16.52
N LYS A 156 -19.68 2.36 -17.67
CA LYS A 156 -21.00 2.95 -17.93
C LYS A 156 -22.09 1.90 -18.07
N PHE A 157 -21.74 0.74 -18.60
CA PHE A 157 -22.68 -0.39 -18.67
C PHE A 157 -22.99 -0.94 -17.27
N ARG A 158 -21.98 -1.17 -16.41
CA ARG A 158 -22.18 -1.58 -15.01
C ARG A 158 -23.07 -0.58 -14.26
N GLU A 159 -22.81 0.72 -14.42
CA GLU A 159 -23.60 1.81 -13.83
C GLU A 159 -25.08 1.72 -14.24
N ILE A 160 -25.37 1.52 -15.53
CA ILE A 160 -26.74 1.37 -16.05
C ILE A 160 -27.43 0.14 -15.44
N VAL A 161 -26.77 -1.01 -15.44
CA VAL A 161 -27.34 -2.26 -14.90
C VAL A 161 -27.62 -2.11 -13.41
N ARG A 162 -26.67 -1.59 -12.64
CA ARG A 162 -26.83 -1.35 -11.21
C ARG A 162 -27.95 -0.34 -10.91
N ALA A 163 -28.08 0.74 -11.70
CA ALA A 163 -29.18 1.71 -11.56
C ALA A 163 -30.56 1.08 -11.76
N LEU A 164 -30.72 0.22 -12.77
CA LEU A 164 -31.96 -0.51 -13.02
C LEU A 164 -32.29 -1.49 -11.89
N LEU A 165 -31.29 -2.15 -11.31
CA LEU A 165 -31.47 -3.11 -10.22
C LEU A 165 -31.82 -2.40 -8.90
N ILE A 166 -31.15 -1.29 -8.58
CA ILE A 166 -31.38 -0.52 -7.35
C ILE A 166 -32.75 0.13 -7.34
N THR A 167 -33.22 0.70 -8.46
CA THR A 167 -34.56 1.28 -8.55
C THR A 167 -35.71 0.27 -8.33
N ARG A 168 -35.40 -1.04 -8.35
CA ARG A 168 -36.36 -2.09 -7.98
C ARG A 168 -36.37 -2.40 -6.49
N LYS A 169 -35.38 -1.96 -5.74
CA LYS A 169 -35.14 -2.29 -4.33
C LYS A 169 -35.31 -1.10 -3.39
N LEU A 170 -35.07 0.10 -3.89
CA LEU A 170 -35.20 1.36 -3.17
C LEU A 170 -36.28 2.21 -3.83
N SER A 171 -37.07 2.90 -3.01
CA SER A 171 -37.99 3.93 -3.45
C SER A 171 -37.26 5.14 -4.04
N LYS A 172 -37.96 5.97 -4.79
CA LYS A 172 -37.39 7.23 -5.31
C LYS A 172 -36.97 8.17 -4.19
N THR A 173 -37.67 8.17 -3.08
CA THR A 173 -37.33 8.97 -1.89
C THR A 173 -36.00 8.50 -1.28
N GLU A 174 -35.84 7.18 -1.04
CA GLU A 174 -34.57 6.62 -0.53
C GLU A 174 -33.41 6.87 -1.49
N ILE A 175 -33.63 6.80 -2.81
CA ILE A 175 -32.63 7.09 -3.82
C ILE A 175 -32.21 8.58 -3.78
N LEU A 176 -33.17 9.48 -3.67
CA LEU A 176 -32.90 10.93 -3.59
C LEU A 176 -32.17 11.29 -2.29
N GLU A 177 -32.63 10.75 -1.16
CA GLU A 177 -31.97 10.92 0.13
C GLU A 177 -30.50 10.46 0.08
N ALA A 178 -30.28 9.22 -0.38
CA ALA A 178 -28.92 8.69 -0.51
C ALA A 178 -28.07 9.53 -1.49
N TYR A 179 -28.62 10.03 -2.58
CA TYR A 179 -27.94 10.90 -3.52
C TYR A 179 -27.51 12.22 -2.87
N LEU A 180 -28.41 12.90 -2.18
CA LEU A 180 -28.16 14.18 -1.51
C LEU A 180 -27.11 14.06 -0.39
N ASN A 181 -27.07 12.92 0.28
CA ASN A 181 -26.08 12.61 1.31
C ASN A 181 -24.71 12.12 0.77
N THR A 182 -24.61 11.83 -0.53
CA THR A 182 -23.37 11.26 -1.11
C THR A 182 -22.78 12.06 -2.26
N ILE A 183 -23.44 13.16 -2.66
CA ILE A 183 -22.97 13.97 -3.79
C ILE A 183 -21.73 14.80 -3.41
N PRO A 184 -20.65 14.81 -4.23
CA PRO A 184 -19.51 15.68 -4.02
C PRO A 184 -19.85 17.15 -4.32
N LEU A 185 -19.53 18.06 -3.40
CA LEU A 185 -19.88 19.49 -3.45
C LEU A 185 -18.66 20.42 -3.31
N ALA A 186 -17.54 20.09 -3.96
CA ALA A 186 -16.24 20.74 -3.92
C ALA A 186 -15.48 20.59 -2.58
N ASN A 187 -14.24 21.01 -2.53
CA ASN A 187 -13.36 21.04 -1.33
C ASN A 187 -13.34 19.73 -0.48
N GLY A 188 -13.50 18.56 -1.13
CA GLY A 188 -13.58 17.28 -0.41
C GLY A 188 -14.89 17.02 0.32
N ILE A 189 -15.87 17.94 0.22
CA ILE A 189 -17.15 17.86 0.90
C ILE A 189 -18.10 16.94 0.15
N CYS A 190 -18.74 16.04 0.87
CA CYS A 190 -19.77 15.14 0.34
C CYS A 190 -21.05 15.21 1.18
N GLY A 191 -22.18 15.40 0.50
CA GLY A 191 -23.50 15.50 1.10
C GLY A 191 -23.92 16.90 1.51
N VAL A 192 -25.23 17.10 1.47
CA VAL A 192 -25.84 18.44 1.61
C VAL A 192 -25.77 19.00 3.03
N GLN A 193 -25.78 18.15 4.08
CA GLN A 193 -25.66 18.64 5.46
C GLN A 193 -24.27 19.25 5.72
N VAL A 194 -23.21 18.53 5.28
CA VAL A 194 -21.83 19.04 5.45
C VAL A 194 -21.64 20.30 4.60
N ALA A 195 -22.22 20.33 3.40
CA ALA A 195 -22.17 21.51 2.54
C ALA A 195 -22.94 22.71 3.13
N ALA A 196 -24.08 22.47 3.78
CA ALA A 196 -24.83 23.52 4.46
C ALA A 196 -24.03 24.13 5.62
N ASN A 197 -23.38 23.30 6.42
CA ASN A 197 -22.49 23.76 7.48
C ASN A 197 -21.30 24.53 6.91
N TYR A 198 -20.63 23.97 5.89
CA TYR A 198 -19.39 24.52 5.35
C TYR A 198 -19.57 25.85 4.60
N TYR A 199 -20.59 25.96 3.73
CA TYR A 199 -20.80 27.14 2.92
C TYR A 199 -21.62 28.22 3.63
N PHE A 200 -22.50 27.84 4.56
CA PHE A 200 -23.51 28.75 5.10
C PHE A 200 -23.57 28.77 6.63
N ASN A 201 -22.80 27.90 7.32
CA ASN A 201 -22.83 27.70 8.78
C ASN A 201 -24.27 27.43 9.29
N LYS A 202 -25.00 26.54 8.60
CA LYS A 202 -26.40 26.22 8.86
C LYS A 202 -26.64 24.72 8.92
N ASP A 203 -27.65 24.30 9.68
CA ASP A 203 -28.26 23.00 9.50
C ASP A 203 -28.95 22.93 8.12
N VAL A 204 -28.99 21.75 7.52
CA VAL A 204 -29.60 21.56 6.19
C VAL A 204 -31.06 21.99 6.14
N SER A 205 -31.78 21.86 7.27
CA SER A 205 -33.19 22.28 7.42
C SER A 205 -33.40 23.80 7.33
N GLU A 206 -32.35 24.58 7.53
CA GLU A 206 -32.37 26.06 7.50
C GLU A 206 -31.97 26.66 6.15
N LEU A 207 -31.63 25.82 5.17
CA LEU A 207 -31.24 26.28 3.84
C LEU A 207 -32.41 27.03 3.17
N THR A 208 -32.12 28.19 2.60
CA THR A 208 -33.05 28.95 1.76
C THR A 208 -33.11 28.36 0.33
N LEU A 209 -34.09 28.75 -0.45
CA LEU A 209 -34.20 28.40 -1.87
C LEU A 209 -32.94 28.82 -2.64
N THR A 210 -32.41 30.00 -2.37
CA THR A 210 -31.21 30.54 -2.99
C THR A 210 -29.99 29.70 -2.71
N GLU A 211 -29.78 29.29 -1.46
CA GLU A 211 -28.68 28.44 -1.01
C GLU A 211 -28.82 27.02 -1.57
N SER A 212 -30.04 26.47 -1.58
CA SER A 212 -30.32 25.16 -2.16
C SER A 212 -30.01 25.10 -3.66
N ALA A 213 -30.40 26.15 -4.39
CA ALA A 213 -30.08 26.26 -5.82
C ALA A 213 -28.57 26.46 -6.06
N ALA A 214 -27.86 27.13 -5.13
CA ALA A 214 -26.41 27.31 -5.20
C ALA A 214 -25.67 25.98 -4.98
N LEU A 215 -26.11 25.13 -4.03
CA LEU A 215 -25.56 23.79 -3.84
C LEU A 215 -25.81 22.89 -5.08
N ALA A 216 -27.01 22.93 -5.64
CA ALA A 216 -27.33 22.19 -6.86
C ALA A 216 -26.48 22.64 -8.06
N ALA A 217 -26.09 23.92 -8.11
CA ALA A 217 -25.21 24.44 -9.15
C ALA A 217 -23.79 23.86 -9.12
N ILE A 218 -23.28 23.43 -7.97
CA ILE A 218 -21.91 22.88 -7.82
C ILE A 218 -21.74 21.54 -8.56
N THR A 219 -22.77 20.71 -8.66
CA THR A 219 -22.72 19.29 -9.02
C THR A 219 -22.04 18.97 -10.35
N ASN A 220 -22.24 19.77 -11.38
CA ASN A 220 -21.73 19.50 -12.73
C ASN A 220 -20.20 19.51 -12.83
N ASN A 221 -19.58 20.50 -12.18
CA ASN A 221 -18.13 20.66 -12.11
C ASN A 221 -17.77 21.38 -10.80
N PRO A 222 -17.51 20.60 -9.71
CA PRO A 222 -17.28 21.18 -8.38
C PRO A 222 -16.17 22.21 -8.33
N THR A 223 -15.09 22.02 -9.05
CA THR A 223 -13.98 23.00 -9.11
C THR A 223 -14.39 24.31 -9.77
N LYS A 224 -15.15 24.23 -10.89
CA LYS A 224 -15.57 25.42 -11.66
C LYS A 224 -16.65 26.22 -10.96
N TYR A 225 -17.55 25.55 -10.25
CA TYR A 225 -18.72 26.18 -9.61
C TYR A 225 -18.59 26.31 -8.10
N ASN A 226 -17.37 26.24 -7.57
CA ASN A 226 -17.09 26.47 -6.15
C ASN A 226 -17.34 27.95 -5.77
N PRO A 227 -18.34 28.25 -4.95
CA PRO A 227 -18.72 29.64 -4.67
C PRO A 227 -17.69 30.38 -3.82
N LEU A 228 -16.73 29.72 -3.18
CA LEU A 228 -15.67 30.36 -2.38
C LEU A 228 -14.50 30.86 -3.23
N THR A 229 -14.41 30.50 -4.50
CA THR A 229 -13.36 31.02 -5.39
C THR A 229 -13.88 32.17 -6.23
N GLU A 230 -13.06 33.18 -6.49
CA GLU A 230 -13.45 34.40 -7.21
C GLU A 230 -14.14 34.11 -8.55
N ASN A 231 -13.51 33.29 -9.41
CA ASN A 231 -14.10 32.88 -10.67
C ASN A 231 -15.29 31.91 -10.49
N GLY A 232 -15.27 31.09 -9.44
CA GLY A 232 -16.32 30.11 -9.16
C GLY A 232 -17.61 30.76 -8.65
N ALA A 233 -17.53 31.84 -7.90
CA ALA A 233 -18.67 32.60 -7.40
C ALA A 233 -19.55 33.13 -8.57
N GLU A 234 -18.92 33.76 -9.57
CA GLU A 234 -19.64 34.24 -10.78
C GLU A 234 -20.25 33.09 -11.59
N GLN A 235 -19.52 32.00 -11.74
CA GLN A 235 -20.01 30.82 -12.46
C GLN A 235 -21.14 30.11 -11.70
N ASN A 236 -21.04 30.04 -10.37
CA ASN A 236 -22.10 29.48 -9.53
C ASN A 236 -23.36 30.32 -9.64
N GLU A 237 -23.26 31.67 -9.56
CA GLU A 237 -24.41 32.55 -9.71
C GLU A 237 -25.14 32.36 -11.05
N LYS A 238 -24.40 32.30 -12.15
CA LYS A 238 -24.97 32.02 -13.48
C LYS A 238 -25.70 30.70 -13.52
N ARG A 239 -25.12 29.65 -12.93
CA ARG A 239 -25.71 28.33 -12.93
C ARG A 239 -26.84 28.20 -11.91
N ARG A 240 -26.77 28.86 -10.76
CA ARG A 240 -27.86 28.98 -9.78
C ARG A 240 -29.13 29.54 -10.42
N ARG A 241 -28.99 30.61 -11.20
CA ARG A 241 -30.11 31.20 -11.96
C ARG A 241 -30.71 30.21 -12.93
N LEU A 242 -29.88 29.41 -13.64
CA LEU A 242 -30.36 28.33 -14.49
C LEU A 242 -31.12 27.23 -13.71
N VAL A 243 -30.68 26.91 -12.48
CA VAL A 243 -31.41 25.98 -11.59
C VAL A 243 -32.79 26.56 -11.27
N LEU A 244 -32.87 27.83 -10.87
CA LEU A 244 -34.12 28.53 -10.55
C LEU A 244 -35.07 28.60 -11.78
N ASP A 245 -34.53 28.91 -12.98
CA ASP A 245 -35.27 28.88 -14.23
C ASP A 245 -35.93 27.51 -14.46
N LYS A 246 -35.19 26.43 -14.25
CA LYS A 246 -35.67 25.05 -14.38
C LYS A 246 -36.70 24.68 -13.32
N MET A 247 -36.53 25.14 -12.09
CA MET A 247 -37.50 24.91 -11.01
C MET A 247 -38.84 25.58 -11.33
N LEU A 248 -38.81 26.81 -11.87
CA LEU A 248 -39.98 27.53 -12.29
C LEU A 248 -40.64 26.82 -13.48
N GLU A 249 -39.87 26.42 -14.52
CA GLU A 249 -40.37 25.69 -15.70
C GLU A 249 -41.10 24.39 -15.32
N LEU A 250 -40.56 23.69 -14.28
CA LEU A 250 -41.13 22.44 -13.79
C LEU A 250 -42.26 22.65 -12.76
N GLY A 251 -42.55 23.87 -12.36
CA GLY A 251 -43.61 24.21 -11.40
C GLY A 251 -43.28 23.83 -9.97
N TYR A 252 -42.01 23.71 -9.61
CA TYR A 252 -41.57 23.45 -8.25
C TYR A 252 -41.62 24.71 -7.36
N ILE A 253 -41.49 25.89 -7.98
CA ILE A 253 -41.55 27.17 -7.28
C ILE A 253 -42.51 28.10 -8.01
N THR A 254 -43.10 29.02 -7.30
CA THR A 254 -43.91 30.14 -7.82
C THR A 254 -43.07 31.24 -8.44
N TYR A 255 -43.67 32.13 -9.22
CA TYR A 255 -42.95 33.28 -9.78
C TYR A 255 -42.42 34.23 -8.70
N ASP A 256 -43.15 34.40 -7.61
CA ASP A 256 -42.74 35.27 -6.51
C ASP A 256 -41.52 34.70 -5.75
N GLU A 257 -41.48 33.37 -5.54
CA GLU A 257 -40.30 32.67 -4.96
C GLU A 257 -39.12 32.75 -5.89
N TYR A 258 -39.34 32.56 -7.19
CA TYR A 258 -38.32 32.68 -8.22
C TYR A 258 -37.72 34.05 -8.24
N ASP A 259 -38.55 35.15 -8.37
CA ASP A 259 -38.08 36.51 -8.47
C ASP A 259 -37.26 36.92 -7.24
N LYS A 260 -37.72 36.51 -6.04
CA LYS A 260 -36.98 36.72 -4.80
C LYS A 260 -35.63 36.03 -4.81
N ALA A 261 -35.59 34.73 -5.11
CA ALA A 261 -34.36 33.92 -5.06
C ALA A 261 -33.38 34.30 -6.20
N TYR A 262 -33.88 34.71 -7.36
CA TYR A 262 -33.09 35.11 -8.52
C TYR A 262 -32.29 36.39 -8.26
N ASN A 263 -32.92 37.35 -7.54
CA ASN A 263 -32.32 38.64 -7.22
C ASN A 263 -31.56 38.66 -5.89
N GLU A 264 -31.71 37.61 -5.07
CA GLU A 264 -31.01 37.49 -3.78
C GLU A 264 -29.53 37.20 -3.99
N LYS A 265 -28.64 37.93 -3.29
CA LYS A 265 -27.21 37.66 -3.26
C LYS A 265 -26.92 36.48 -2.31
N LEU A 266 -26.16 35.53 -2.79
CA LEU A 266 -25.68 34.41 -1.96
C LEU A 266 -24.76 34.95 -0.87
N LYS A 267 -25.05 34.63 0.39
CA LYS A 267 -24.20 34.91 1.53
C LYS A 267 -23.47 33.64 1.92
N LEU A 268 -22.17 33.67 1.86
CA LEU A 268 -21.31 32.60 2.30
C LEU A 268 -20.78 32.90 3.69
N ASP A 269 -20.51 31.89 4.47
CA ASP A 269 -19.75 32.01 5.69
C ASP A 269 -18.26 31.91 5.34
N ASP A 270 -17.51 32.97 5.58
CA ASP A 270 -16.06 33.08 5.35
C ASP A 270 -15.24 32.82 6.63
N SER A 271 -15.91 32.50 7.75
CA SER A 271 -15.27 32.25 9.03
C SER A 271 -14.62 30.86 9.16
N GLN A 272 -14.83 29.98 8.21
CA GLN A 272 -14.24 28.65 8.18
C GLN A 272 -12.82 28.71 7.61
N GLU A 273 -11.85 29.15 8.40
CA GLU A 273 -10.45 28.78 8.20
C GLU A 273 -10.31 27.27 8.40
N ASP A 274 -9.46 26.62 7.62
CA ASP A 274 -9.22 25.18 7.40
C ASP A 274 -9.13 24.28 8.66
N ASP A 275 -10.18 24.19 9.47
CA ASP A 275 -10.21 23.38 10.69
C ASP A 275 -10.61 21.90 10.46
N TYR A 276 -10.55 21.40 9.22
CA TYR A 276 -10.67 19.98 8.95
C TYR A 276 -9.27 19.35 8.86
N GLU A 277 -8.57 19.25 9.98
CA GLU A 277 -7.38 18.39 10.05
C GLU A 277 -7.79 16.96 9.71
N ILE A 278 -7.34 16.49 8.53
CA ILE A 278 -7.45 15.06 8.20
C ILE A 278 -6.51 14.34 9.14
N GLU A 279 -7.08 13.58 10.08
CA GLU A 279 -6.29 12.71 10.95
C GLU A 279 -5.42 11.78 10.09
N ILE A 280 -4.09 11.89 10.27
CA ILE A 280 -3.15 11.05 9.52
C ILE A 280 -3.00 9.72 10.25
N ASN A 281 -3.46 8.66 9.62
CA ASN A 281 -3.31 7.30 10.10
C ASN A 281 -1.84 6.89 10.27
N SER A 282 -1.54 6.05 11.23
CA SER A 282 -0.25 5.36 11.25
C SER A 282 -0.08 4.43 10.04
N TYR A 283 1.16 4.03 9.71
CA TYR A 283 1.41 3.04 8.67
C TYR A 283 0.75 1.69 8.97
N PHE A 284 0.60 1.35 10.24
CA PHE A 284 -0.11 0.15 10.65
C PHE A 284 -1.61 0.24 10.32
N VAL A 285 -2.26 1.36 10.65
CA VAL A 285 -3.69 1.55 10.36
C VAL A 285 -3.96 1.51 8.87
N ASP A 286 -3.09 2.12 8.05
CA ASP A 286 -3.22 2.02 6.60
C ASP A 286 -3.08 0.56 6.11
N ALA A 287 -2.11 -0.21 6.62
CA ALA A 287 -1.94 -1.62 6.28
C ALA A 287 -3.15 -2.47 6.71
N LEU A 288 -3.74 -2.19 7.88
CA LEU A 288 -4.97 -2.84 8.35
C LEU A 288 -6.13 -2.54 7.41
N ILE A 289 -6.32 -1.28 7.03
CA ILE A 289 -7.38 -0.86 6.10
C ILE A 289 -7.24 -1.62 4.77
N ASP A 290 -6.02 -1.67 4.22
CA ASP A 290 -5.76 -2.33 2.94
C ASP A 290 -5.96 -3.85 3.03
N GLN A 291 -5.52 -4.49 4.12
CA GLN A 291 -5.77 -5.91 4.35
C GLN A 291 -7.27 -6.20 4.43
N VAL A 292 -8.02 -5.49 5.27
CA VAL A 292 -9.45 -5.74 5.45
C VAL A 292 -10.25 -5.50 4.16
N ILE A 293 -9.91 -4.46 3.39
CA ILE A 293 -10.55 -4.20 2.10
C ILE A 293 -10.30 -5.37 1.13
N ASN A 294 -9.08 -5.91 1.08
CA ASN A 294 -8.74 -7.03 0.22
C ASN A 294 -9.46 -8.32 0.67
N ASP A 295 -9.49 -8.60 1.97
CA ASP A 295 -10.19 -9.76 2.53
C ASP A 295 -11.71 -9.68 2.28
N LEU A 296 -12.31 -8.48 2.40
CA LEU A 296 -13.72 -8.24 2.04
C LEU A 296 -13.97 -8.42 0.53
N ALA A 297 -13.06 -7.93 -0.31
CA ALA A 297 -13.13 -8.07 -1.76
C ALA A 297 -13.11 -9.55 -2.16
N GLU A 298 -12.21 -10.34 -1.58
CA GLU A 298 -12.10 -11.77 -1.83
C GLU A 298 -13.33 -12.53 -1.31
N LYS A 299 -13.68 -12.36 -0.03
CA LYS A 299 -14.80 -13.07 0.60
C LYS A 299 -16.13 -12.87 -0.11
N TYR A 300 -16.40 -11.64 -0.53
CA TYR A 300 -17.68 -11.27 -1.15
C TYR A 300 -17.59 -11.15 -2.68
N ASN A 301 -16.43 -11.48 -3.27
CA ASN A 301 -16.17 -11.36 -4.71
C ASN A 301 -16.54 -9.98 -5.25
N LEU A 302 -16.03 -8.93 -4.59
CA LEU A 302 -16.27 -7.52 -4.91
C LEU A 302 -15.02 -6.92 -5.58
N ASP A 303 -15.23 -5.84 -6.35
CA ASP A 303 -14.11 -4.96 -6.67
C ASP A 303 -13.63 -4.20 -5.40
N THR A 304 -12.36 -3.82 -5.37
CA THR A 304 -11.74 -3.16 -4.21
C THR A 304 -12.38 -1.84 -3.83
N LYS A 305 -12.99 -1.11 -4.78
CA LYS A 305 -13.69 0.16 -4.51
C LYS A 305 -14.99 -0.07 -3.74
N LEU A 306 -15.73 -1.10 -4.14
CA LEU A 306 -16.96 -1.47 -3.44
C LEU A 306 -16.66 -2.07 -2.07
N ALA A 307 -15.60 -2.89 -1.96
CA ALA A 307 -15.13 -3.39 -0.68
C ALA A 307 -14.66 -2.26 0.25
N SER A 308 -13.97 -1.25 -0.30
CA SER A 308 -13.59 -0.04 0.45
C SER A 308 -14.81 0.73 0.97
N THR A 309 -15.83 0.91 0.13
CA THR A 309 -17.08 1.54 0.57
C THR A 309 -17.77 0.72 1.66
N MET A 310 -17.78 -0.62 1.51
CA MET A 310 -18.30 -1.52 2.53
C MET A 310 -17.53 -1.42 3.84
N PHE A 311 -16.20 -1.32 3.77
CA PHE A 311 -15.33 -1.19 4.93
C PHE A 311 -15.64 0.07 5.75
N TYR A 312 -15.67 1.23 5.12
CA TYR A 312 -15.88 2.49 5.83
C TYR A 312 -17.30 2.68 6.37
N ASN A 313 -18.31 2.11 5.70
CA ASN A 313 -19.73 2.33 6.05
C ASN A 313 -20.40 1.05 6.59
N GLY A 314 -19.66 -0.03 6.79
CA GLY A 314 -20.22 -1.32 7.21
C GLY A 314 -20.39 -1.47 8.72
N GLY A 315 -19.94 -0.50 9.51
CA GLY A 315 -20.03 -0.56 10.97
C GLY A 315 -19.26 -1.73 11.58
N PHE A 316 -18.09 -2.04 11.02
CA PHE A 316 -17.26 -3.14 11.51
C PHE A 316 -16.59 -2.80 12.85
N LYS A 317 -16.55 -3.77 13.74
CA LYS A 317 -15.69 -3.78 14.91
C LYS A 317 -14.44 -4.60 14.56
N ILE A 318 -13.31 -3.93 14.46
CA ILE A 318 -12.04 -4.53 14.03
C ILE A 318 -11.14 -4.67 15.25
N TYR A 319 -10.94 -5.89 15.70
CA TYR A 319 -10.07 -6.23 16.82
C TYR A 319 -8.65 -6.39 16.31
N SER A 320 -7.89 -5.31 16.40
CA SER A 320 -6.58 -5.15 15.79
C SER A 320 -5.46 -5.80 16.61
N THR A 321 -4.42 -6.26 15.93
CA THR A 321 -3.19 -6.75 16.56
C THR A 321 -2.22 -5.64 16.97
N LEU A 322 -2.54 -4.38 16.66
CA LEU A 322 -1.75 -3.21 16.99
C LEU A 322 -1.43 -3.13 18.49
N LYS A 323 -0.17 -2.89 18.79
CA LYS A 323 0.27 -2.48 20.13
C LYS A 323 0.73 -1.02 20.06
N PRO A 324 -0.11 -0.07 20.55
CA PRO A 324 0.18 1.37 20.41
C PRO A 324 1.54 1.79 20.96
N GLU A 325 1.99 1.17 22.05
CA GLU A 325 3.29 1.43 22.64
C GLU A 325 4.45 1.00 21.74
N ILE A 326 4.31 -0.11 20.99
CA ILE A 326 5.32 -0.57 20.02
C ILE A 326 5.31 0.36 18.79
N GLN A 327 4.13 0.69 18.28
CA GLN A 327 4.00 1.61 17.15
C GLN A 327 4.64 2.98 17.46
N SER A 328 4.34 3.55 18.61
CA SER A 328 4.94 4.81 19.09
C SER A 328 6.46 4.73 19.22
N ALA A 329 6.99 3.62 19.75
CA ALA A 329 8.44 3.41 19.85
C ALA A 329 9.09 3.37 18.45
N MET A 330 8.43 2.76 17.46
CA MET A 330 8.90 2.73 16.09
C MET A 330 8.87 4.12 15.44
N GLU A 331 7.75 4.82 15.52
CA GLU A 331 7.56 6.16 14.94
C GLU A 331 8.56 7.17 15.52
N LYS A 332 8.80 7.14 16.81
CA LYS A 332 9.81 7.98 17.47
C LYS A 332 11.22 7.83 16.85
N VAL A 333 11.62 6.60 16.50
CA VAL A 333 12.91 6.36 15.84
C VAL A 333 12.89 6.81 14.39
N TYR A 334 11.78 6.60 13.69
CA TYR A 334 11.66 6.89 12.26
C TYR A 334 11.47 8.38 11.94
N THR A 335 10.99 9.17 12.88
CA THR A 335 10.90 10.65 12.75
C THR A 335 12.22 11.34 13.08
N ASP A 336 13.16 10.68 13.76
CA ASP A 336 14.48 11.24 14.05
C ASP A 336 15.45 11.07 12.87
N ILE A 337 15.22 11.85 11.82
CA ILE A 337 15.99 11.82 10.58
C ILE A 337 17.48 12.04 10.81
N LYS A 338 17.83 12.99 11.69
CA LYS A 338 19.23 13.37 11.95
C LYS A 338 20.07 12.21 12.48
N ASN A 339 19.50 11.41 13.38
CA ASN A 339 20.25 10.35 14.03
C ASN A 339 20.19 9.03 13.25
N TYR A 340 19.07 8.71 12.57
CA TYR A 340 18.88 7.40 11.94
C TYR A 340 18.96 7.43 10.42
N PHE A 341 18.69 8.56 9.77
CA PHE A 341 18.64 8.70 8.30
C PHE A 341 19.52 9.84 7.76
N PRO A 342 20.78 9.98 8.20
CA PRO A 342 21.62 11.12 7.81
C PRO A 342 22.10 11.05 6.37
N GLN A 343 22.06 9.90 5.72
CA GLN A 343 22.54 9.71 4.36
C GLN A 343 21.56 10.29 3.36
N THR A 344 22.08 10.90 2.29
CA THR A 344 21.28 11.48 1.21
C THR A 344 21.78 11.02 -0.14
N ALA A 345 20.84 10.85 -1.10
CA ALA A 345 21.12 10.58 -2.50
C ALA A 345 20.20 11.42 -3.40
N PRO A 346 20.55 11.63 -4.68
CA PRO A 346 19.67 12.36 -5.60
C PRO A 346 18.42 11.53 -5.95
N ASN A 347 17.26 12.19 -6.00
CA ASN A 347 16.03 11.63 -6.57
C ASN A 347 16.02 11.80 -8.11
N LEU A 348 14.90 11.43 -8.78
CA LEU A 348 14.77 11.56 -10.26
C LEU A 348 14.86 13.02 -10.74
N GLN A 349 14.58 13.97 -9.89
CA GLN A 349 14.66 15.41 -10.16
C GLN A 349 16.05 15.99 -9.84
N GLY A 350 16.97 15.17 -9.31
CA GLY A 350 18.30 15.59 -8.88
C GLY A 350 18.34 16.24 -7.49
N GLU A 351 17.23 16.24 -6.75
CA GLU A 351 17.14 16.77 -5.39
C GLU A 351 17.71 15.76 -4.39
N LYS A 352 18.42 16.25 -3.37
CA LYS A 352 18.93 15.40 -2.30
C LYS A 352 17.80 14.97 -1.36
N VAL A 353 17.51 13.67 -1.34
CA VAL A 353 16.55 13.06 -0.42
C VAL A 353 17.24 12.17 0.59
N HIS A 354 16.71 12.09 1.80
CA HIS A 354 17.22 11.22 2.84
C HIS A 354 16.98 9.74 2.52
N ALA A 355 17.86 8.89 3.02
CA ALA A 355 17.66 7.45 2.98
C ALA A 355 16.31 7.09 3.61
N GLN A 356 15.67 6.07 3.04
CA GLN A 356 14.41 5.52 3.48
C GLN A 356 14.60 4.21 4.24
N SER A 357 13.57 3.80 4.94
CA SER A 357 13.55 2.55 5.66
C SER A 357 12.13 2.07 5.86
N ALA A 358 11.99 0.79 6.12
CA ALA A 358 10.76 0.20 6.60
C ALA A 358 11.06 -0.80 7.71
N MET A 359 10.13 -0.95 8.63
CA MET A 359 10.21 -1.94 9.70
C MET A 359 8.86 -2.56 9.97
N THR A 360 8.85 -3.88 10.14
CA THR A 360 7.72 -4.64 10.66
C THR A 360 8.13 -5.32 11.95
N VAL A 361 7.32 -5.20 13.00
CA VAL A 361 7.43 -5.97 14.24
C VAL A 361 6.23 -6.89 14.35
N MET A 362 6.48 -8.17 14.63
CA MET A 362 5.48 -9.24 14.63
C MET A 362 5.71 -10.17 15.83
N ASP A 363 4.64 -10.75 16.39
CA ASP A 363 4.75 -11.85 17.33
C ASP A 363 4.89 -13.20 16.60
N TYR A 364 4.96 -14.28 17.37
CA TYR A 364 5.16 -15.63 16.82
C TYR A 364 3.89 -16.34 16.35
N ASN A 365 2.72 -15.71 16.52
CA ASN A 365 1.44 -16.18 16.00
C ASN A 365 1.05 -15.50 14.68
N GLY A 366 1.94 -14.70 14.11
CA GLY A 366 1.68 -13.96 12.86
C GLY A 366 1.04 -12.59 13.06
N HIS A 367 0.81 -12.16 14.31
CA HIS A 367 0.22 -10.86 14.57
C HIS A 367 1.24 -9.76 14.37
N ILE A 368 1.01 -8.89 13.42
CA ILE A 368 1.77 -7.67 13.22
C ILE A 368 1.40 -6.71 14.35
N VAL A 369 2.37 -6.31 15.17
CA VAL A 369 2.14 -5.44 16.32
C VAL A 369 2.57 -3.99 16.08
N GLY A 370 3.32 -3.74 15.01
CA GLY A 370 3.71 -2.40 14.57
C GLY A 370 4.31 -2.41 13.18
N ILE A 371 4.07 -1.35 12.42
CA ILE A 371 4.61 -1.11 11.06
C ILE A 371 5.01 0.36 10.92
N VAL A 372 6.19 0.59 10.34
CA VAL A 372 6.57 1.88 9.78
C VAL A 372 7.11 1.68 8.37
N GLY A 373 6.55 2.40 7.40
CA GLY A 373 6.84 2.26 5.97
C GLY A 373 7.64 3.38 5.35
N GLY A 374 8.19 4.31 6.14
CA GLY A 374 9.00 5.42 5.64
C GLY A 374 9.68 6.22 6.74
N ALA A 375 10.81 6.85 6.42
CA ALA A 375 11.53 7.76 7.29
C ALA A 375 10.89 9.17 7.23
N GLY A 376 10.79 9.85 8.37
CA GLY A 376 10.14 11.14 8.53
C GLY A 376 8.70 11.05 9.00
N GLU A 377 8.07 12.19 9.18
CA GLU A 377 6.65 12.26 9.51
C GLU A 377 5.79 11.81 8.33
N LYS A 378 4.77 11.02 8.62
CA LYS A 378 3.78 10.60 7.63
C LYS A 378 2.77 11.74 7.41
N THR A 379 2.60 12.17 6.17
CA THR A 379 1.78 13.33 5.81
C THR A 379 0.54 13.00 4.98
N THR A 380 0.37 11.74 4.57
CA THR A 380 -0.75 11.31 3.71
C THR A 380 -1.26 9.95 4.13
N ASN A 381 -2.59 9.79 4.12
CA ASN A 381 -3.24 8.51 4.34
C ASN A 381 -3.13 7.62 3.08
N ARG A 382 -2.89 6.33 3.29
CA ARG A 382 -2.76 5.31 2.25
C ARG A 382 -1.73 5.67 1.17
N GLY A 383 -0.64 6.35 1.59
CA GLY A 383 0.55 6.54 0.77
C GLY A 383 1.41 5.29 0.72
N LEU A 384 2.56 5.36 0.02
CA LEU A 384 3.50 4.23 -0.11
C LEU A 384 3.94 3.71 1.28
N ASN A 385 3.58 2.47 1.58
CA ASN A 385 4.04 1.74 2.75
C ASN A 385 5.13 0.73 2.34
N ARG A 386 6.40 1.10 2.50
CA ARG A 386 7.51 0.23 2.07
C ARG A 386 7.59 -1.09 2.82
N ALA A 387 6.92 -1.20 3.96
CA ALA A 387 6.88 -2.44 4.74
C ALA A 387 6.01 -3.52 4.10
N THR A 388 5.01 -3.14 3.30
CA THR A 388 4.04 -4.03 2.64
C THR A 388 4.13 -3.99 1.12
N ASP A 389 4.48 -2.82 0.52
CA ASP A 389 4.30 -2.54 -0.91
C ASP A 389 5.61 -2.48 -1.69
N SER A 390 6.77 -2.47 -1.00
CA SER A 390 8.06 -2.26 -1.65
C SER A 390 9.03 -3.42 -1.38
N PRO A 391 8.94 -4.51 -2.16
CA PRO A 391 9.91 -5.59 -2.07
C PRO A 391 11.30 -5.11 -2.46
N ARG A 392 12.33 -5.56 -1.72
CA ARG A 392 13.74 -5.21 -1.91
C ARG A 392 14.60 -6.45 -1.83
N GLN A 393 15.73 -6.45 -2.52
CA GLN A 393 16.65 -7.60 -2.51
C GLN A 393 17.14 -7.89 -1.07
N PRO A 394 16.83 -9.09 -0.53
CA PRO A 394 17.13 -9.41 0.86
C PRO A 394 18.62 -9.67 1.11
N GLY A 395 19.41 -9.89 0.07
CA GLY A 395 20.80 -10.25 0.18
C GLY A 395 21.00 -11.45 1.09
N SER A 396 21.99 -11.38 1.96
CA SER A 396 22.36 -12.50 2.86
C SER A 396 21.29 -12.90 3.89
N THR A 397 20.17 -12.18 4.02
CA THR A 397 19.03 -12.65 4.84
C THR A 397 18.30 -13.81 4.19
N MET A 398 18.50 -14.06 2.89
CA MET A 398 17.97 -15.25 2.22
C MET A 398 18.63 -16.55 2.64
N LYS A 399 19.90 -16.53 3.06
CA LYS A 399 20.70 -17.73 3.37
C LYS A 399 20.06 -18.66 4.41
N PRO A 400 19.55 -18.18 5.57
CA PRO A 400 18.85 -19.02 6.52
C PRO A 400 17.58 -19.64 5.96
N LEU A 401 16.79 -18.88 5.20
CA LEU A 401 15.49 -19.30 4.66
C LEU A 401 15.66 -20.27 3.47
N GLY A 402 16.39 -19.83 2.45
CA GLY A 402 16.50 -20.57 1.20
C GLY A 402 17.43 -21.79 1.27
N VAL A 403 18.33 -21.86 2.26
CA VAL A 403 19.36 -22.89 2.28
C VAL A 403 19.52 -23.57 3.63
N TYR A 404 19.95 -22.84 4.66
CA TYR A 404 20.43 -23.48 5.89
C TYR A 404 19.34 -24.22 6.66
N ALA A 405 18.13 -23.65 6.73
CA ALA A 405 17.00 -24.30 7.37
C ALA A 405 16.69 -25.66 6.72
N LEU A 406 16.65 -25.71 5.40
CA LEU A 406 16.39 -26.93 4.64
C LEU A 406 17.55 -27.93 4.73
N ALA A 407 18.80 -27.46 4.68
CA ALA A 407 19.97 -28.32 4.79
C ALA A 407 20.05 -29.02 6.15
N ILE A 408 19.65 -28.32 7.23
CA ILE A 408 19.56 -28.91 8.57
C ILE A 408 18.33 -29.80 8.69
N ASP A 409 17.19 -29.39 8.13
CA ASP A 409 15.95 -30.17 8.22
C ASP A 409 16.04 -31.51 7.49
N LYS A 410 16.79 -31.56 6.41
CA LYS A 410 17.09 -32.79 5.61
C LYS A 410 18.31 -33.58 6.09
N ASP A 411 18.92 -33.22 7.23
CA ASP A 411 20.15 -33.83 7.78
C ASP A 411 21.36 -33.81 6.82
N ILE A 412 21.40 -32.89 5.84
CA ILE A 412 22.56 -32.69 4.96
C ILE A 412 23.75 -32.18 5.78
N VAL A 413 23.49 -31.26 6.72
CA VAL A 413 24.47 -30.74 7.66
C VAL A 413 23.91 -30.66 9.07
N ASN A 414 24.81 -30.62 10.07
CA ASN A 414 24.50 -30.34 11.46
C ASN A 414 25.24 -29.09 11.96
N TYR A 415 25.06 -28.72 13.22
CA TYR A 415 25.58 -27.49 13.83
C TYR A 415 27.08 -27.25 13.62
N THR A 416 27.91 -28.31 13.67
CA THR A 416 29.36 -28.21 13.55
C THR A 416 29.93 -28.88 12.30
N SER A 417 29.09 -29.26 11.35
CA SER A 417 29.54 -29.87 10.10
C SER A 417 30.66 -29.05 9.46
N SER A 418 31.70 -29.76 8.98
CA SER A 418 32.73 -29.13 8.17
C SER A 418 32.20 -28.84 6.79
N VAL A 419 32.32 -27.59 6.35
CA VAL A 419 31.87 -27.10 5.06
C VAL A 419 33.01 -26.42 4.30
N LEU A 420 32.92 -26.41 2.97
CA LEU A 420 34.03 -25.92 2.14
C LEU A 420 33.76 -24.50 1.63
N ASP A 421 34.60 -23.55 2.09
CA ASP A 421 34.69 -22.20 1.56
C ASP A 421 35.76 -22.15 0.46
N LYS A 422 35.33 -22.39 -0.79
CA LYS A 422 36.16 -22.34 -2.01
C LYS A 422 35.30 -21.87 -3.19
N PRO A 423 35.82 -21.14 -4.18
CA PRO A 423 35.03 -20.75 -5.34
C PRO A 423 34.42 -21.95 -6.07
N ILE A 424 33.22 -21.75 -6.61
CA ILE A 424 32.51 -22.75 -7.42
C ILE A 424 32.86 -22.45 -8.88
N GLU A 425 33.30 -23.45 -9.62
CA GLU A 425 33.67 -23.33 -11.01
C GLU A 425 32.46 -22.99 -11.87
N LYS A 426 32.70 -22.15 -12.86
CA LYS A 426 31.65 -21.72 -13.82
C LYS A 426 30.39 -21.17 -13.14
N TYR A 427 30.56 -20.48 -11.99
CA TYR A 427 29.45 -19.90 -11.24
C TYR A 427 28.78 -18.74 -11.98
N TYR A 428 29.60 -17.86 -12.59
CA TYR A 428 29.09 -16.73 -13.37
C TYR A 428 28.78 -17.13 -14.82
N LYS A 429 27.87 -16.39 -15.46
CA LYS A 429 27.48 -16.63 -16.86
C LYS A 429 28.66 -16.56 -17.85
N ASP A 430 29.69 -15.79 -17.52
CA ASP A 430 30.93 -15.66 -18.30
C ASP A 430 31.93 -16.83 -18.06
N GLY A 431 31.53 -17.83 -17.31
CA GLY A 431 32.36 -19.03 -17.01
C GLY A 431 33.34 -18.84 -15.87
N LYS A 432 33.40 -17.67 -15.24
CA LYS A 432 34.28 -17.44 -14.09
C LYS A 432 33.77 -18.15 -12.84
N SER A 433 34.73 -18.47 -11.97
CA SER A 433 34.46 -19.08 -10.67
C SER A 433 33.99 -18.03 -9.65
N GLY A 434 33.09 -18.44 -8.74
CA GLY A 434 32.53 -17.58 -7.70
C GLY A 434 31.68 -18.36 -6.71
N PRO A 435 30.82 -17.69 -5.91
CA PRO A 435 30.82 -16.26 -5.66
C PRO A 435 32.08 -15.78 -4.91
N LYS A 436 32.39 -14.48 -5.01
CA LYS A 436 33.44 -13.89 -4.18
C LYS A 436 32.95 -13.72 -2.74
N GLU A 437 33.84 -13.92 -1.79
CA GLU A 437 33.58 -13.59 -0.40
C GLU A 437 33.72 -12.07 -0.17
N TRP A 438 32.84 -11.49 0.68
CA TRP A 438 32.82 -10.05 0.96
C TRP A 438 34.12 -9.52 1.59
N TYR A 439 34.89 -10.42 2.25
CA TYR A 439 36.18 -10.10 2.87
C TYR A 439 37.39 -10.42 1.97
N GLY A 440 37.17 -10.83 0.72
CA GLY A 440 38.18 -10.84 -0.36
C GLY A 440 39.05 -12.11 -0.48
N TYR A 441 38.89 -13.14 0.35
CA TYR A 441 39.66 -14.38 0.31
C TYR A 441 38.80 -15.57 0.74
N TYR A 442 39.26 -16.82 0.49
CA TYR A 442 38.58 -18.04 0.87
C TYR A 442 39.35 -18.72 2.04
N LYS A 443 38.60 -19.32 2.95
CA LYS A 443 39.16 -19.91 4.18
C LYS A 443 39.39 -21.42 4.10
N GLY A 444 38.95 -22.07 3.03
CA GLY A 444 38.99 -23.52 2.88
C GLY A 444 37.93 -24.21 3.75
N THR A 445 38.31 -25.27 4.47
CA THR A 445 37.37 -26.00 5.34
C THR A 445 37.12 -25.22 6.64
N VAL A 446 35.84 -24.95 6.90
CA VAL A 446 35.35 -24.26 8.09
C VAL A 446 34.18 -24.98 8.71
N SER A 447 33.79 -24.65 9.96
CA SER A 447 32.53 -25.19 10.52
C SER A 447 31.32 -24.42 10.06
N LEU A 448 30.16 -25.08 10.00
CA LEU A 448 28.90 -24.49 9.57
C LEU A 448 28.53 -23.25 10.40
N ASN A 449 28.64 -23.34 11.74
CA ASN A 449 28.34 -22.20 12.63
C ASN A 449 29.24 -20.98 12.33
N TYR A 450 30.53 -21.21 11.98
CA TYR A 450 31.42 -20.14 11.58
C TYR A 450 30.99 -19.54 10.20
N ALA A 451 30.63 -20.40 9.23
CA ALA A 451 30.18 -19.97 7.91
C ALA A 451 28.91 -19.09 7.98
N ILE A 452 27.94 -19.45 8.83
CA ILE A 452 26.71 -18.70 9.06
C ILE A 452 27.01 -17.36 9.75
N ARG A 453 27.80 -17.41 10.82
CA ARG A 453 28.21 -16.26 11.61
C ARG A 453 28.96 -15.21 10.79
N LYS A 454 29.88 -15.66 9.94
CA LYS A 454 30.66 -14.81 9.02
C LYS A 454 29.89 -14.44 7.76
N SER A 455 28.71 -15.01 7.57
CA SER A 455 27.86 -14.79 6.37
C SER A 455 28.56 -15.12 5.04
N MET A 456 29.31 -16.25 5.00
CA MET A 456 30.03 -16.70 3.81
C MET A 456 29.11 -16.90 2.61
N ASN A 457 29.61 -16.66 1.40
CA ASN A 457 28.83 -16.73 0.15
C ASN A 457 28.94 -18.11 -0.54
N THR A 458 30.09 -18.73 -0.51
CA THR A 458 30.32 -20.00 -1.24
C THR A 458 29.60 -21.18 -0.57
N VAL A 459 29.54 -21.20 0.75
CA VAL A 459 28.93 -22.27 1.54
C VAL A 459 27.44 -22.45 1.24
N PRO A 460 26.57 -21.41 1.31
CA PRO A 460 25.18 -21.63 1.02
C PRO A 460 24.91 -21.99 -0.44
N VAL A 461 25.73 -21.53 -1.39
CA VAL A 461 25.57 -21.93 -2.80
C VAL A 461 25.85 -23.43 -2.99
N ARG A 462 26.87 -23.98 -2.32
CA ARG A 462 27.14 -25.42 -2.34
C ARG A 462 26.04 -26.23 -1.70
N LEU A 463 25.58 -25.81 -0.53
CA LEU A 463 24.50 -26.50 0.16
C LEU A 463 23.17 -26.43 -0.63
N LEU A 464 22.90 -25.32 -1.33
CA LEU A 464 21.72 -25.23 -2.18
C LEU A 464 21.76 -26.23 -3.35
N GLN A 465 22.94 -26.55 -3.89
CA GLN A 465 23.08 -27.60 -4.91
C GLN A 465 22.64 -28.97 -4.38
N GLU A 466 22.82 -29.22 -3.08
CA GLU A 466 22.40 -30.48 -2.43
C GLU A 466 20.94 -30.44 -1.95
N VAL A 467 20.48 -29.30 -1.43
CA VAL A 467 19.07 -29.09 -1.08
C VAL A 467 18.18 -29.18 -2.31
N GLY A 468 18.66 -28.68 -3.45
CA GLY A 468 17.95 -28.56 -4.71
C GLY A 468 17.23 -27.21 -4.86
N ILE A 469 17.40 -26.58 -6.03
CA ILE A 469 16.83 -25.25 -6.34
C ILE A 469 15.29 -25.27 -6.24
N ASP A 470 14.64 -26.29 -6.80
CA ASP A 470 13.17 -26.39 -6.77
C ASP A 470 12.63 -26.59 -5.36
N ASN A 471 13.30 -27.38 -4.51
CA ASN A 471 12.92 -27.56 -3.11
C ASN A 471 13.01 -26.23 -2.33
N SER A 472 14.06 -25.46 -2.57
CA SER A 472 14.25 -24.14 -1.94
C SER A 472 13.20 -23.15 -2.40
N TYR A 473 12.94 -23.07 -3.71
CA TYR A 473 11.93 -22.19 -4.26
C TYR A 473 10.52 -22.53 -3.77
N ASP A 474 10.16 -23.82 -3.80
CA ASP A 474 8.87 -24.30 -3.30
C ASP A 474 8.68 -23.96 -1.80
N PHE A 475 9.72 -24.15 -1.01
CA PHE A 475 9.70 -23.81 0.41
C PHE A 475 9.46 -22.32 0.65
N LEU A 476 10.17 -21.46 -0.09
CA LEU A 476 10.02 -20.01 0.06
C LEU A 476 8.65 -19.52 -0.41
N VAL A 477 8.16 -19.99 -1.55
CA VAL A 477 6.91 -19.49 -2.15
C VAL A 477 5.68 -20.16 -1.51
N ASN A 478 5.67 -21.50 -1.42
CA ASN A 478 4.47 -22.24 -1.03
C ASN A 478 4.38 -22.55 0.47
N LYS A 479 5.52 -22.51 1.20
CA LYS A 479 5.53 -22.73 2.66
C LYS A 479 5.69 -21.46 3.47
N LEU A 480 6.51 -20.51 2.99
CA LEU A 480 6.76 -19.23 3.66
C LEU A 480 6.03 -18.04 3.01
N ASN A 481 5.21 -18.29 2.00
CA ASN A 481 4.39 -17.28 1.31
C ASN A 481 5.18 -16.02 0.88
N CYS A 482 6.41 -16.21 0.37
CA CYS A 482 7.23 -15.14 -0.20
C CYS A 482 6.69 -14.78 -1.60
N ARG A 483 5.65 -13.96 -1.65
CA ARG A 483 4.81 -13.72 -2.85
C ARG A 483 5.52 -12.97 -3.98
N HIS A 484 6.60 -12.26 -3.66
CA HIS A 484 7.34 -11.45 -4.62
C HIS A 484 8.48 -12.21 -5.32
N LEU A 485 8.70 -13.49 -4.97
CA LEU A 485 9.59 -14.36 -5.70
C LEU A 485 8.92 -14.88 -6.99
N VAL A 486 9.63 -14.77 -8.09
CA VAL A 486 9.15 -15.13 -9.43
C VAL A 486 9.90 -16.35 -9.97
N PRO A 487 9.39 -17.05 -11.01
CA PRO A 487 10.05 -18.23 -11.59
C PRO A 487 11.51 -17.97 -12.02
N GLU A 488 11.87 -16.75 -12.39
CA GLU A 488 13.22 -16.32 -12.76
C GLU A 488 14.19 -16.39 -11.57
N ASP A 489 13.69 -16.41 -10.34
CA ASP A 489 14.47 -16.56 -9.11
C ASP A 489 14.89 -18.01 -8.83
N LYS A 490 14.48 -18.98 -9.63
CA LYS A 490 14.93 -20.38 -9.56
C LYS A 490 16.38 -20.52 -10.00
N ASN A 491 17.29 -19.91 -9.25
CA ASN A 491 18.73 -19.97 -9.51
C ASN A 491 19.54 -19.86 -8.21
N LEU A 492 20.83 -20.24 -8.29
CA LEU A 492 21.73 -20.29 -7.13
C LEU A 492 21.94 -18.90 -6.50
N ALA A 493 22.04 -17.85 -7.30
CA ALA A 493 22.31 -16.49 -6.77
C ALA A 493 21.10 -15.92 -6.04
N ALA A 494 19.90 -16.09 -6.58
CA ALA A 494 18.67 -15.61 -5.96
C ALA A 494 18.39 -16.33 -4.64
N LEU A 495 18.34 -17.67 -4.66
CA LEU A 495 17.88 -18.45 -3.50
C LEU A 495 18.95 -18.62 -2.42
N ALA A 496 20.26 -18.63 -2.79
CA ALA A 496 21.32 -18.77 -1.79
C ALA A 496 21.87 -17.42 -1.29
N LEU A 497 21.82 -16.36 -2.08
CA LEU A 497 22.46 -15.07 -1.77
C LEU A 497 21.52 -13.88 -1.75
N GLY A 498 20.25 -14.08 -2.15
CA GLY A 498 19.22 -13.03 -2.15
C GLY A 498 19.31 -12.02 -3.28
N GLY A 499 19.98 -12.36 -4.39
CA GLY A 499 19.97 -11.57 -5.62
C GLY A 499 18.72 -11.85 -6.44
N THR A 500 17.56 -11.59 -5.88
CA THR A 500 16.24 -11.87 -6.45
C THR A 500 15.77 -10.76 -7.38
N HIS A 501 14.78 -11.05 -8.21
CA HIS A 501 14.24 -10.09 -9.19
C HIS A 501 13.57 -8.90 -8.49
N TYR A 502 12.57 -9.14 -7.66
CA TYR A 502 11.89 -8.09 -6.88
C TYR A 502 12.37 -8.02 -5.42
N GLY A 503 12.50 -9.15 -4.75
CA GLY A 503 12.93 -9.23 -3.36
C GLY A 503 11.83 -9.66 -2.40
N LEU A 504 11.96 -9.20 -1.16
CA LEU A 504 10.99 -9.42 -0.09
C LEU A 504 10.59 -8.08 0.54
N THR A 505 9.40 -8.00 1.09
CA THR A 505 8.99 -6.93 1.99
C THR A 505 9.48 -7.20 3.41
N THR A 506 9.48 -6.18 4.29
CA THR A 506 9.83 -6.39 5.71
C THR A 506 8.80 -7.27 6.41
N THR A 507 7.54 -7.23 5.99
CA THR A 507 6.48 -8.08 6.51
C THR A 507 6.71 -9.56 6.14
N GLU A 508 6.97 -9.88 4.87
CA GLU A 508 7.30 -11.24 4.44
C GLU A 508 8.55 -11.77 5.14
N SER A 509 9.57 -10.92 5.26
CA SER A 509 10.81 -11.27 5.92
C SER A 509 10.63 -11.56 7.41
N ALA A 510 9.83 -10.76 8.14
CA ALA A 510 9.51 -10.99 9.54
C ALA A 510 8.76 -12.31 9.75
N ALA A 511 7.72 -12.57 8.94
CA ALA A 511 6.93 -13.79 8.99
C ALA A 511 7.78 -15.04 8.70
N ALA A 512 8.65 -14.98 7.68
CA ALA A 512 9.53 -16.08 7.34
C ALA A 512 10.57 -16.38 8.45
N TYR A 513 11.09 -15.36 9.12
CA TYR A 513 12.04 -15.53 10.22
C TYR A 513 11.40 -15.97 11.55
N ALA A 514 10.10 -15.76 11.73
CA ALA A 514 9.37 -16.19 12.93
C ALA A 514 9.49 -17.70 13.16
N ILE A 515 9.62 -18.51 12.12
CA ILE A 515 9.78 -19.98 12.22
C ILE A 515 10.96 -20.40 13.10
N PHE A 516 12.01 -19.57 13.22
CA PHE A 516 13.17 -19.88 14.03
C PHE A 516 12.96 -19.62 15.53
N GLY A 517 11.94 -18.87 15.91
CA GLY A 517 11.62 -18.56 17.31
C GLY A 517 10.43 -19.32 17.86
N ASN A 518 9.63 -19.97 17.01
CA ASN A 518 8.40 -20.68 17.38
C ASN A 518 8.39 -22.17 16.96
N GLN A 519 9.54 -22.82 16.95
CA GLN A 519 9.69 -24.23 16.66
C GLN A 519 9.26 -24.66 15.25
N GLY A 520 9.46 -23.77 14.27
CA GLY A 520 9.29 -24.12 12.85
C GLY A 520 7.88 -23.98 12.31
N VAL A 521 6.98 -23.35 13.04
CA VAL A 521 5.59 -23.07 12.60
C VAL A 521 5.55 -21.74 11.84
N TYR A 522 5.00 -21.74 10.65
CA TYR A 522 4.73 -20.54 9.88
C TYR A 522 3.29 -20.08 10.11
N HIS A 523 3.13 -18.79 10.41
CA HIS A 523 1.84 -18.11 10.48
C HIS A 523 1.79 -17.01 9.42
N SER A 524 0.67 -16.92 8.72
CA SER A 524 0.45 -15.81 7.78
C SER A 524 0.36 -14.48 8.53
N PRO A 525 1.04 -13.41 8.08
CA PRO A 525 0.96 -12.13 8.76
C PRO A 525 -0.44 -11.55 8.70
N THR A 526 -0.90 -11.00 9.83
CA THR A 526 -2.21 -10.36 9.96
C THR A 526 -2.14 -9.11 10.83
N THR A 527 -3.03 -8.14 10.55
CA THR A 527 -3.21 -6.90 11.33
C THR A 527 -4.42 -6.93 12.26
N TYR A 528 -5.19 -8.01 12.26
CA TYR A 528 -6.37 -8.18 13.12
C TYR A 528 -6.50 -9.61 13.65
N TYR A 529 -7.09 -9.75 14.83
CA TYR A 529 -7.53 -11.03 15.40
C TYR A 529 -8.86 -11.47 14.80
N LYS A 530 -9.83 -10.57 14.78
CA LYS A 530 -11.16 -10.82 14.24
C LYS A 530 -11.85 -9.54 13.79
N ILE A 531 -12.87 -9.68 12.96
CA ILE A 531 -13.75 -8.60 12.52
C ILE A 531 -15.20 -9.04 12.71
N GLU A 532 -15.97 -8.20 13.38
CA GLU A 532 -17.40 -8.38 13.63
C GLU A 532 -18.22 -7.26 13.00
N ARG A 533 -19.46 -7.57 12.63
CA ARG A 533 -20.47 -6.54 12.32
C ARG A 533 -20.99 -5.89 13.61
N ALA A 534 -21.67 -4.77 13.48
CA ALA A 534 -22.32 -4.09 14.62
C ALA A 534 -23.29 -5.00 15.40
N ASN A 535 -23.95 -5.95 14.72
CA ASN A 535 -24.87 -6.92 15.32
C ASN A 535 -24.16 -8.09 16.07
N GLY A 536 -22.82 -8.11 16.08
CA GLY A 536 -22.02 -9.17 16.71
C GLY A 536 -21.74 -10.38 15.82
N GLU A 537 -22.14 -10.38 14.54
CA GLU A 537 -21.80 -11.44 13.59
C GLU A 537 -20.31 -11.39 13.26
N THR A 538 -19.58 -12.49 13.48
CA THR A 538 -18.17 -12.60 13.08
C THR A 538 -18.04 -12.71 11.57
N VAL A 539 -17.33 -11.75 10.97
CA VAL A 539 -17.04 -11.71 9.52
C VAL A 539 -15.74 -12.42 9.21
N PHE A 540 -14.71 -12.15 9.97
CA PHE A 540 -13.41 -12.79 9.88
C PHE A 540 -12.94 -13.18 11.28
N ASP A 541 -12.26 -14.32 11.34
CA ASP A 541 -11.60 -14.83 12.54
C ASP A 541 -10.25 -15.40 12.08
N TYR A 542 -9.16 -14.91 12.68
CA TYR A 542 -7.82 -15.32 12.26
C TYR A 542 -7.49 -16.70 12.86
N ASP A 543 -7.01 -17.61 12.01
CA ASP A 543 -6.60 -18.95 12.43
C ASP A 543 -5.15 -18.91 12.98
N GLU A 544 -5.02 -19.03 14.30
CA GLU A 544 -3.73 -19.05 14.99
C GLU A 544 -3.01 -20.41 14.94
N THR A 545 -3.57 -21.44 14.30
CA THR A 545 -2.95 -22.78 14.32
C THR A 545 -1.62 -22.85 13.57
N GLY A 546 -1.45 -22.07 12.51
CA GLY A 546 -0.25 -22.01 11.69
C GLY A 546 0.03 -23.33 10.95
N THR A 547 1.18 -23.38 10.29
CA THR A 547 1.62 -24.56 9.52
C THR A 547 3.04 -24.93 9.90
N GLN A 548 3.29 -26.20 10.29
CA GLN A 548 4.64 -26.71 10.51
C GLN A 548 5.38 -26.79 9.18
N VAL A 549 6.45 -26.02 9.01
CA VAL A 549 7.22 -25.95 7.75
C VAL A 549 8.61 -26.54 7.83
N ILE A 550 9.22 -26.57 9.01
CA ILE A 550 10.44 -27.32 9.35
C ILE A 550 10.27 -27.98 10.71
N ALA A 551 11.02 -29.04 11.00
CA ALA A 551 10.95 -29.73 12.28
C ALA A 551 11.30 -28.77 13.45
N PRO A 552 10.67 -28.94 14.64
CA PRO A 552 10.99 -28.16 15.84
C PRO A 552 12.48 -28.20 16.21
N SER A 553 13.11 -29.36 16.02
CA SER A 553 14.56 -29.54 16.25
C SER A 553 15.41 -28.73 15.26
N SER A 554 14.98 -28.63 14.00
CA SER A 554 15.68 -27.84 12.98
C SER A 554 15.57 -26.34 13.28
N ALA A 555 14.39 -25.88 13.68
CA ALA A 555 14.16 -24.50 14.09
C ALA A 555 15.02 -24.13 15.31
N THR A 556 15.07 -24.97 16.33
CA THR A 556 15.90 -24.79 17.51
C THR A 556 17.39 -24.71 17.14
N ILE A 557 17.89 -25.64 16.32
CA ILE A 557 19.28 -25.61 15.86
C ILE A 557 19.59 -24.33 15.08
N MET A 558 18.69 -23.92 14.18
CA MET A 558 18.83 -22.66 13.43
C MET A 558 18.80 -21.44 14.34
N ASN A 559 17.93 -21.41 15.35
CA ASN A 559 17.90 -20.33 16.34
C ASN A 559 19.26 -20.14 17.01
N HIS A 560 19.85 -21.22 17.52
CA HIS A 560 21.18 -21.18 18.13
C HIS A 560 22.29 -20.79 17.14
N LEU A 561 22.23 -21.25 15.89
CA LEU A 561 23.18 -20.82 14.83
C LEU A 561 23.06 -19.32 14.54
N LEU A 562 21.84 -18.78 14.52
CA LEU A 562 21.59 -17.37 14.30
C LEU A 562 21.90 -16.49 15.53
N GLN A 563 21.87 -17.02 16.74
CA GLN A 563 22.43 -16.37 17.93
C GLN A 563 23.95 -16.18 17.81
N GLU A 564 24.69 -17.11 17.19
CA GLU A 564 26.10 -16.94 16.89
C GLU A 564 26.40 -15.73 16.00
N VAL A 565 25.46 -15.35 15.13
CA VAL A 565 25.60 -14.13 14.28
C VAL A 565 25.68 -12.86 15.15
N VAL A 566 24.99 -12.85 16.30
CA VAL A 566 24.96 -11.72 17.24
C VAL A 566 26.09 -11.77 18.25
N TYR A 567 26.31 -12.94 18.87
CA TYR A 567 27.18 -13.08 20.07
C TYR A 567 28.50 -13.79 19.79
N GLY A 568 28.63 -14.45 18.65
CA GLY A 568 29.90 -15.12 18.28
C GLY A 568 30.95 -14.13 17.80
N SER A 569 32.23 -14.50 18.00
CA SER A 569 33.36 -13.70 17.50
C SER A 569 33.28 -13.52 15.99
N GLU A 570 33.51 -12.32 15.45
CA GLU A 570 33.37 -11.96 14.05
C GLU A 570 31.92 -12.10 13.49
N GLY A 571 30.93 -12.14 14.38
CA GLY A 571 29.51 -12.18 13.96
C GLY A 571 29.07 -10.87 13.31
N THR A 572 28.38 -10.97 12.16
CA THR A 572 27.96 -9.80 11.39
C THR A 572 26.80 -9.02 12.04
N GLY A 573 26.09 -9.63 13.00
CA GLY A 573 24.94 -9.05 13.73
C GLY A 573 25.31 -8.42 15.08
N GLY A 574 26.59 -8.32 15.43
CA GLY A 574 27.04 -7.80 16.75
C GLY A 574 26.51 -6.39 17.08
N GLY A 575 26.10 -5.61 16.06
CA GLY A 575 25.53 -4.27 16.24
C GLY A 575 24.26 -4.22 17.09
N ILE A 576 23.48 -5.31 17.17
CA ILE A 576 22.28 -5.39 18.01
C ILE A 576 22.56 -5.98 19.40
N ALA A 577 23.76 -6.52 19.65
CA ALA A 577 24.09 -7.04 20.95
C ALA A 577 23.90 -5.97 22.06
N GLY A 578 23.32 -6.40 23.19
CA GLY A 578 23.01 -5.49 24.30
C GLY A 578 21.78 -4.60 24.09
N PHE A 579 20.89 -4.93 23.15
CA PHE A 579 19.57 -4.30 23.04
C PHE A 579 18.74 -4.49 24.32
N ASN A 580 18.92 -5.64 24.95
CA ASN A 580 18.37 -5.96 26.27
C ASN A 580 19.32 -6.92 26.98
N TYR A 581 19.72 -6.62 28.23
CA TYR A 581 20.63 -7.46 29.01
C TYR A 581 19.99 -8.72 29.58
N LYS A 582 18.66 -8.79 29.58
CA LYS A 582 17.87 -9.93 30.13
C LYS A 582 17.63 -11.02 29.10
N MET A 583 17.65 -10.69 27.80
CA MET A 583 17.19 -11.56 26.71
C MET A 583 18.24 -11.67 25.60
N LYS A 584 18.19 -12.79 24.89
CA LYS A 584 19.01 -13.01 23.70
C LYS A 584 18.16 -12.75 22.43
N ALA A 585 18.86 -12.46 21.34
CA ALA A 585 18.29 -12.38 20.01
C ALA A 585 19.03 -13.30 19.05
N TYR A 586 18.31 -13.90 18.10
CA TYR A 586 18.88 -14.47 16.89
C TYR A 586 18.80 -13.44 15.77
N ALA A 587 19.73 -13.43 14.83
CA ALA A 587 19.71 -12.42 13.77
C ALA A 587 20.41 -12.84 12.50
N LYS A 588 20.09 -12.12 11.42
CA LYS A 588 20.86 -12.13 10.19
C LYS A 588 20.89 -10.74 9.55
N THR A 589 22.07 -10.32 9.14
CA THR A 589 22.27 -9.14 8.31
C THR A 589 22.14 -9.46 6.84
N GLY A 590 21.61 -8.52 6.06
CA GLY A 590 21.55 -8.55 4.62
C GLY A 590 22.21 -7.31 4.01
N THR A 591 22.87 -7.51 2.88
CA THR A 591 23.40 -6.46 2.03
C THR A 591 23.24 -6.93 0.58
N SER A 592 22.57 -6.14 -0.23
CA SER A 592 22.45 -6.42 -1.67
C SER A 592 23.73 -6.01 -2.41
N SER A 593 23.81 -6.35 -3.69
CA SER A 593 24.92 -5.95 -4.56
C SER A 593 25.10 -4.43 -4.52
N GLU A 594 26.34 -3.97 -4.51
CA GLU A 594 26.72 -2.55 -4.45
C GLU A 594 26.16 -1.81 -3.20
N SER A 595 25.83 -2.56 -2.13
CA SER A 595 25.33 -2.00 -0.87
C SER A 595 24.12 -1.08 -1.02
N LYS A 596 23.20 -1.38 -1.95
CA LYS A 596 21.99 -0.57 -2.20
C LYS A 596 20.89 -0.80 -1.19
N ASP A 597 20.81 -2.02 -0.64
CA ASP A 597 19.84 -2.42 0.37
C ASP A 597 20.57 -3.01 1.58
N LEU A 598 20.28 -2.48 2.75
CA LEU A 598 20.77 -3.01 4.02
C LEU A 598 19.61 -3.59 4.81
N TRP A 599 19.81 -4.79 5.35
CA TRP A 599 18.80 -5.49 6.14
C TRP A 599 19.31 -5.90 7.50
N MET A 600 18.42 -5.87 8.49
CA MET A 600 18.52 -6.53 9.76
C MET A 600 17.23 -7.24 10.07
N VAL A 601 17.26 -8.56 10.13
CA VAL A 601 16.13 -9.37 10.58
C VAL A 601 16.59 -10.09 11.85
N ALA A 602 15.88 -9.86 12.95
CA ALA A 602 16.23 -10.45 14.23
C ALA A 602 15.00 -10.72 15.08
N GLY A 603 15.02 -11.85 15.79
CA GLY A 603 13.95 -12.24 16.72
C GLY A 603 14.46 -12.30 18.15
N THR A 604 13.57 -11.93 19.07
CA THR A 604 13.69 -12.07 20.52
C THR A 604 12.69 -13.15 20.98
N PRO A 605 12.66 -13.56 22.25
CA PRO A 605 11.63 -14.50 22.71
C PRO A 605 10.18 -13.97 22.64
N TYR A 606 9.99 -12.69 22.34
CA TYR A 606 8.67 -12.06 22.22
C TYR A 606 8.28 -11.71 20.79
N TYR A 607 9.22 -11.14 20.01
CA TYR A 607 8.93 -10.53 18.73
C TYR A 607 10.02 -10.75 17.70
N VAL A 608 9.63 -10.74 16.43
CA VAL A 608 10.56 -10.64 15.29
C VAL A 608 10.46 -9.23 14.72
N GLY A 609 11.61 -8.58 14.54
CA GLY A 609 11.71 -7.29 13.86
C GLY A 609 12.50 -7.43 12.55
N SER A 610 11.95 -6.99 11.45
CA SER A 610 12.62 -6.91 10.15
C SER A 610 12.74 -5.47 9.72
N VAL A 611 13.97 -5.02 9.43
CA VAL A 611 14.30 -3.66 9.00
C VAL A 611 14.99 -3.71 7.65
N TRP A 612 14.48 -2.92 6.70
CA TRP A 612 15.18 -2.54 5.48
C TRP A 612 15.63 -1.07 5.59
N TYR A 613 16.78 -0.74 4.99
CA TYR A 613 17.33 0.61 4.88
C TYR A 613 17.98 0.79 3.50
N GLY A 614 17.65 1.86 2.78
CA GLY A 614 18.14 2.13 1.43
C GLY A 614 17.55 3.40 0.84
N PHE A 615 17.52 3.48 -0.48
CA PHE A 615 16.89 4.59 -1.21
C PHE A 615 15.80 4.06 -2.16
N ASP A 616 14.76 4.85 -2.41
CA ASP A 616 13.72 4.49 -3.38
C ASP A 616 14.29 4.33 -4.79
N ILE A 617 15.17 5.25 -5.17
CA ILE A 617 16.02 5.11 -6.34
C ILE A 617 17.32 4.49 -5.86
N GLN A 618 17.60 3.28 -6.32
CA GLN A 618 18.74 2.50 -5.87
C GLN A 618 20.06 3.28 -5.94
N SER A 619 20.57 3.63 -4.79
CA SER A 619 21.84 4.32 -4.58
C SER A 619 22.64 3.59 -3.51
N GLU A 620 23.96 3.68 -3.60
CA GLU A 620 24.86 3.04 -2.62
C GLU A 620 24.64 3.64 -1.23
N VAL A 621 24.54 2.77 -0.22
CA VAL A 621 24.45 3.12 1.20
C VAL A 621 25.80 2.88 1.84
N SER A 622 26.38 3.90 2.43
CA SER A 622 27.64 3.80 3.17
C SER A 622 27.39 3.34 4.62
N GLY A 623 28.33 2.61 5.19
CA GLY A 623 28.33 2.24 6.62
C GLY A 623 27.26 1.21 7.01
N GLY A 624 27.48 -0.05 6.69
CA GLY A 624 26.60 -1.22 6.78
C GLY A 624 25.80 -1.52 8.08
N ALA A 625 25.78 -0.63 9.06
CA ALA A 625 25.11 -0.85 10.36
C ALA A 625 23.78 -0.11 10.53
N SER A 626 23.29 0.63 9.51
CA SER A 626 22.12 1.50 9.67
C SER A 626 20.84 0.72 10.05
N ALA A 627 20.55 -0.39 9.37
CA ALA A 627 19.39 -1.23 9.70
C ALA A 627 19.50 -1.83 11.12
N ALA A 628 20.69 -2.27 11.54
CA ALA A 628 20.95 -2.79 12.89
C ALA A 628 20.77 -1.71 13.97
N LYS A 629 21.18 -0.47 13.70
CA LYS A 629 21.02 0.67 14.61
C LYS A 629 19.55 0.97 14.85
N ILE A 630 18.73 0.98 13.79
CA ILE A 630 17.28 1.19 13.87
C ILE A 630 16.63 0.05 14.66
N TRP A 631 16.90 -1.21 14.29
CA TRP A 631 16.38 -2.37 15.00
C TRP A 631 16.68 -2.30 16.49
N LYS A 632 17.95 -2.02 16.83
CA LYS A 632 18.39 -1.94 18.23
C LYS A 632 17.66 -0.82 18.99
N ALA A 633 17.53 0.35 18.41
CA ALA A 633 16.85 1.48 19.04
C ALA A 633 15.39 1.17 19.36
N VAL A 634 14.64 0.68 18.37
CA VAL A 634 13.24 0.29 18.55
C VAL A 634 13.10 -0.84 19.57
N MET A 635 13.84 -1.94 19.39
CA MET A 635 13.65 -3.12 20.24
C MET A 635 14.18 -2.93 21.67
N THR A 636 15.09 -1.99 21.89
CA THR A 636 15.47 -1.59 23.24
C THR A 636 14.30 -0.96 23.98
N GLU A 637 13.58 -0.05 23.34
CA GLU A 637 12.39 0.58 23.93
C GLU A 637 11.24 -0.41 24.13
N VAL A 638 10.97 -1.23 23.10
CA VAL A 638 9.93 -2.28 23.15
C VAL A 638 10.14 -3.28 24.29
N HIS A 639 11.40 -3.59 24.63
CA HIS A 639 11.72 -4.63 25.62
C HIS A 639 12.09 -4.09 27.02
N LYS A 640 12.01 -2.77 27.25
CA LYS A 640 12.47 -2.18 28.51
C LYS A 640 11.72 -2.72 29.74
N ASP A 641 10.42 -2.90 29.60
CA ASP A 641 9.51 -3.30 30.68
C ASP A 641 9.09 -4.77 30.61
N LEU A 642 9.53 -5.52 29.57
CA LEU A 642 9.20 -6.93 29.41
C LEU A 642 9.96 -7.80 30.42
N GLU A 643 9.28 -8.82 30.92
CA GLU A 643 9.91 -9.82 31.78
C GLU A 643 10.97 -10.63 31.04
N LYS A 644 11.94 -11.18 31.79
CA LYS A 644 12.92 -12.08 31.21
C LYS A 644 12.24 -13.30 30.62
N LYS A 645 12.52 -13.58 29.35
CA LYS A 645 12.07 -14.78 28.64
C LYS A 645 13.25 -15.37 27.85
N GLU A 646 13.28 -16.68 27.70
CA GLU A 646 14.24 -17.40 26.86
C GLU A 646 13.50 -18.12 25.75
N PHE A 647 14.19 -18.43 24.66
CA PHE A 647 13.60 -19.26 23.60
C PHE A 647 13.35 -20.67 24.14
N THR A 648 12.27 -21.26 23.72
CA THR A 648 11.95 -22.66 24.06
C THR A 648 12.64 -23.57 23.05
N ASP A 649 13.59 -24.36 23.54
CA ASP A 649 14.23 -25.39 22.72
C ASP A 649 13.30 -26.61 22.56
N SER A 650 13.41 -27.27 21.41
CA SER A 650 12.73 -28.54 21.19
C SER A 650 13.31 -29.64 22.11
N ASP A 651 12.41 -30.46 22.66
CA ASP A 651 12.82 -31.61 23.46
C ASP A 651 13.72 -32.61 22.71
N ASP A 652 13.67 -32.59 21.37
CA ASP A 652 14.51 -33.46 20.51
C ASP A 652 15.90 -32.88 20.26
N VAL A 653 16.29 -31.78 20.88
CA VAL A 653 17.61 -31.18 20.76
C VAL A 653 18.41 -31.36 22.07
N VAL A 654 19.67 -31.70 21.92
CA VAL A 654 20.64 -31.82 23.03
C VAL A 654 21.86 -30.94 22.75
N LYS A 655 22.36 -30.27 23.78
CA LYS A 655 23.63 -29.58 23.72
C LYS A 655 24.77 -30.54 24.00
N LYS A 656 25.76 -30.62 23.08
CA LYS A 656 27.01 -31.42 23.27
C LYS A 656 28.20 -30.50 22.94
N GLY A 657 29.06 -30.24 23.94
CA GLY A 657 30.13 -29.25 23.80
C GLY A 657 29.58 -27.86 23.48
N SER A 658 30.03 -27.24 22.39
CA SER A 658 29.56 -25.94 21.92
C SER A 658 28.40 -26.03 20.92
N GLY A 659 27.98 -27.23 20.54
CA GLY A 659 26.95 -27.42 19.48
C GLY A 659 25.63 -27.97 20.01
N TYR A 660 24.59 -27.80 19.16
CA TYR A 660 23.22 -28.28 19.39
C TYR A 660 22.86 -29.32 18.33
N TYR A 661 22.34 -30.48 18.73
CA TYR A 661 22.15 -31.61 17.86
C TYR A 661 20.83 -32.34 18.16
N ARG A 662 20.23 -32.95 17.16
CA ARG A 662 19.10 -33.84 17.38
C ARG A 662 19.48 -35.03 18.27
N LYS A 663 18.57 -35.49 19.13
CA LYS A 663 18.75 -36.70 19.94
C LYS A 663 19.03 -37.90 19.06
N GLY A 664 19.96 -38.74 19.44
CA GLY A 664 20.34 -39.94 18.70
C GLY A 664 21.38 -39.77 17.60
N VAL A 665 21.68 -38.54 17.18
CA VAL A 665 22.77 -38.27 16.24
C VAL A 665 24.11 -38.56 16.91
N LYS A 666 24.89 -39.51 16.34
CA LYS A 666 26.29 -39.71 16.72
C LYS A 666 27.09 -38.50 16.36
N VAL A 667 27.87 -37.96 17.28
CA VAL A 667 28.64 -36.69 17.12
C VAL A 667 29.92 -36.93 16.29
N ASP A 668 30.10 -38.08 15.69
CA ASP A 668 31.10 -38.27 14.64
C ASP A 668 30.61 -37.54 13.40
N VAL A 669 30.98 -36.28 13.36
CA VAL A 669 30.56 -35.31 12.37
C VAL A 669 30.97 -35.81 10.99
N PRO A 670 30.05 -36.08 10.05
CA PRO A 670 30.46 -36.27 8.68
C PRO A 670 31.13 -35.01 8.22
N SER A 671 32.41 -35.04 7.90
CA SER A 671 33.05 -33.92 7.21
C SER A 671 32.35 -33.84 5.84
N TYR A 672 31.66 -32.70 5.60
CA TYR A 672 31.18 -32.38 4.27
C TYR A 672 32.40 -32.30 3.35
N THR A 673 32.64 -33.34 2.59
CA THR A 673 33.59 -33.38 1.48
C THR A 673 32.79 -33.15 0.23
N ALA A 674 32.92 -31.95 -0.37
CA ALA A 674 32.43 -31.75 -1.74
C ALA A 674 32.99 -32.86 -2.63
N PRO A 675 32.20 -33.40 -3.57
CA PRO A 675 32.70 -34.43 -4.51
C PRO A 675 33.98 -33.91 -5.16
N VAL A 676 35.08 -34.67 -4.93
CA VAL A 676 36.38 -34.38 -5.50
C VAL A 676 36.27 -34.70 -6.98
N SER A 677 36.23 -33.70 -7.85
CA SER A 677 36.55 -33.91 -9.26
C SER A 677 38.02 -34.31 -9.32
N SER A 678 38.29 -35.55 -9.76
CA SER A 678 39.62 -36.05 -9.97
C SER A 678 40.30 -35.27 -11.09
N GLU A 679 41.23 -34.37 -10.73
CA GLU A 679 42.18 -33.79 -11.66
C GLU A 679 43.57 -34.33 -11.44
N PRO A 680 44.36 -34.50 -12.50
CA PRO A 680 45.78 -34.85 -12.37
C PRO A 680 46.62 -33.60 -12.05
N SER A 681 47.49 -33.78 -11.08
CA SER A 681 48.50 -32.83 -10.65
C SER A 681 49.44 -32.38 -11.78
N SER A 682 49.60 -31.07 -11.99
CA SER A 682 50.84 -30.54 -12.57
C SER A 682 51.19 -29.21 -11.90
N SER A 683 52.49 -29.10 -11.64
CA SER A 683 53.29 -28.19 -10.86
C SER A 683 53.42 -26.78 -11.40
N SER A 684 53.58 -25.84 -10.44
CA SER A 684 54.42 -24.61 -10.45
C SER A 684 54.25 -23.56 -11.54
N GLU A 685 53.95 -22.32 -11.16
CA GLU A 685 54.92 -21.21 -11.05
C GLU A 685 54.26 -19.92 -10.56
N GLN A 686 54.99 -19.20 -9.73
CA GLN A 686 54.71 -17.86 -9.25
C GLN A 686 54.85 -16.82 -10.38
N SER A 687 53.94 -15.87 -10.45
CA SER A 687 54.29 -14.48 -10.75
C SER A 687 53.20 -13.51 -10.34
N SER A 688 53.61 -12.51 -9.61
CA SER A 688 52.89 -11.36 -9.13
C SER A 688 52.58 -10.39 -10.29
N SER A 689 51.36 -9.95 -10.42
CA SER A 689 51.07 -8.62 -10.97
C SER A 689 49.69 -8.13 -10.55
N ALA A 690 49.67 -6.95 -10.00
CA ALA A 690 48.49 -6.19 -9.65
C ALA A 690 47.70 -5.81 -10.91
N VAL A 691 46.40 -6.06 -10.89
CA VAL A 691 45.48 -5.51 -11.86
C VAL A 691 44.28 -4.92 -11.17
N THR A 692 44.11 -3.66 -11.36
CA THR A 692 42.98 -2.77 -11.06
C THR A 692 41.67 -3.38 -11.50
N SER A 693 40.69 -3.39 -10.59
CA SER A 693 39.33 -3.85 -10.84
C SER A 693 38.52 -2.76 -11.54
N SER A 694 38.10 -3.01 -12.74
CA SER A 694 36.97 -2.32 -13.37
C SER A 694 35.75 -3.24 -13.29
N ALA A 695 34.75 -2.80 -12.57
CA ALA A 695 33.46 -3.46 -12.48
C ALA A 695 32.62 -3.05 -13.71
N GLU A 696 32.27 -4.00 -14.54
CA GLU A 696 31.23 -3.80 -15.54
C GLU A 696 29.86 -4.20 -14.98
N SER A 697 28.96 -3.23 -15.07
CA SER A 697 27.55 -3.35 -14.75
C SER A 697 26.82 -4.13 -15.85
N SER A 698 26.15 -5.23 -15.52
CA SER A 698 25.19 -5.87 -16.41
C SER A 698 23.82 -5.20 -16.26
N SER A 699 23.48 -4.32 -17.19
CA SER A 699 22.12 -3.88 -17.43
C SER A 699 21.34 -4.99 -18.12
N ALA A 700 20.22 -5.38 -17.53
CA ALA A 700 19.25 -6.28 -18.15
C ALA A 700 18.52 -5.55 -19.28
N ALA A 701 18.63 -6.08 -20.49
CA ALA A 701 17.86 -5.64 -21.65
C ALA A 701 16.51 -6.33 -21.67
N THR A 702 15.48 -5.53 -21.88
CA THR A 702 14.13 -5.96 -22.25
C THR A 702 14.14 -6.49 -23.69
N PRO A 703 13.43 -7.56 -24.02
CA PRO A 703 13.24 -7.96 -25.41
C PRO A 703 12.09 -7.17 -26.05
N SER A 704 12.38 -6.46 -27.10
CA SER A 704 11.37 -5.98 -28.05
C SER A 704 11.43 -6.84 -29.30
N ASP A 705 10.26 -7.29 -29.74
CA ASP A 705 10.03 -8.06 -30.94
C ASP A 705 10.39 -7.29 -32.22
N ASP A 706 11.08 -8.00 -33.11
CA ASP A 706 11.42 -7.59 -34.46
C ASP A 706 10.25 -7.76 -35.42
N THR A 707 10.04 -6.79 -36.26
CA THR A 707 9.69 -7.04 -37.66
C THR A 707 10.40 -6.04 -38.59
N ALA A 708 11.21 -6.61 -39.45
CA ALA A 708 11.97 -5.95 -40.45
C ALA A 708 11.11 -5.33 -41.55
N THR A 709 11.52 -4.21 -42.10
CA THR A 709 11.74 -4.08 -43.54
C THR A 709 12.55 -2.84 -43.90
N SER A 710 13.46 -3.06 -44.84
CA SER A 710 14.43 -2.23 -45.52
C SER A 710 13.95 -0.91 -46.14
N SER A 711 14.73 0.13 -46.14
CA SER A 711 15.46 0.65 -47.31
C SER A 711 15.96 2.09 -47.14
N SER A 712 17.24 2.23 -47.34
CA SER A 712 18.05 3.23 -48.06
C SER A 712 17.74 4.74 -48.03
N SER A 713 18.80 5.41 -47.75
CA SER A 713 19.49 6.48 -48.48
C SER A 713 19.48 7.91 -47.91
N SER A 714 20.67 8.31 -47.56
CA SER A 714 21.45 9.50 -47.97
C SER A 714 20.96 10.93 -47.73
N GLY A 715 21.87 11.72 -47.18
CA GLY A 715 21.99 13.14 -47.53
C GLY A 715 22.17 14.09 -46.36
N SER A 716 23.32 14.32 -45.93
CA SER A 716 24.25 15.47 -45.94
C SER A 716 23.73 16.88 -45.67
N SER A 717 24.50 17.51 -44.82
CA SER A 717 25.03 18.88 -44.83
C SER A 717 24.32 19.97 -44.03
N SER A 718 25.02 20.45 -43.02
CA SER A 718 25.67 21.76 -42.86
C SER A 718 24.72 22.95 -42.67
N SER A 719 24.91 23.82 -41.77
CA SER A 719 25.93 24.70 -41.29
C SER A 719 25.33 25.91 -40.60
N SER A 720 26.07 26.44 -39.63
CA SER A 720 26.28 27.84 -39.27
C SER A 720 25.05 28.69 -38.86
N GLY A 721 25.09 29.53 -37.88
CA GLY A 721 26.12 30.15 -37.12
C GLY A 721 25.58 31.38 -36.41
N THR A 722 26.34 31.82 -35.43
CA THR A 722 26.54 33.20 -34.90
C THR A 722 25.39 33.87 -34.13
N SER A 723 25.57 34.03 -32.83
CA SER A 723 26.14 35.17 -32.04
C SER A 723 25.23 36.40 -31.93
N SER A 724 24.96 36.86 -30.75
CA SER A 724 25.67 37.87 -30.00
C SER A 724 24.75 38.50 -28.89
N ASP A 725 25.34 38.60 -27.73
CA ASP A 725 25.57 39.75 -26.84
C ASP A 725 24.35 40.40 -26.12
N ALA A 726 24.41 40.33 -24.87
CA ALA A 726 25.05 41.16 -23.86
C ALA A 726 24.09 42.11 -23.11
N SER A 727 24.22 42.12 -21.87
CA SER A 727 24.44 43.13 -20.80
C SER A 727 23.31 43.17 -19.77
N SER A 728 23.62 42.78 -18.56
CA SER A 728 24.13 43.51 -17.39
C SER A 728 23.12 44.46 -16.73
N SER A 729 22.75 44.16 -15.49
CA SER A 729 23.07 45.06 -14.35
C SER A 729 22.33 44.63 -13.07
N THR A 730 23.07 44.28 -12.05
CA THR A 730 22.80 44.48 -10.63
C THR A 730 23.28 45.93 -10.29
N PRO A 731 22.91 46.61 -9.18
CA PRO A 731 23.02 46.12 -7.80
C PRO A 731 22.09 46.75 -6.70
N SER A 732 22.33 46.26 -5.51
CA SER A 732 22.43 46.85 -4.15
C SER A 732 21.17 46.89 -3.28
N GLN A 733 21.23 46.14 -2.20
CA GLN A 733 21.54 46.39 -0.78
C GLN A 733 20.74 47.52 -0.11
N SER A 734 20.03 47.13 0.97
CA SER A 734 20.18 47.78 2.30
C SER A 734 19.32 47.08 3.38
N GLU A 735 19.93 46.46 4.37
CA GLU A 735 19.50 46.53 5.77
C GLU A 735 19.95 47.86 6.38
N PRO A 736 19.51 48.31 7.58
CA PRO A 736 19.52 47.58 8.84
C PRO A 736 18.53 48.01 9.97
N SER A 737 18.63 47.29 11.08
CA SER A 737 18.56 47.64 12.52
C SER A 737 17.18 47.67 13.18
N SER A 738 16.90 46.89 14.17
CA SER A 738 17.33 46.72 15.56
C SER A 738 16.37 47.32 16.60
N SER A 739 16.19 46.57 17.64
CA SER A 739 15.90 46.91 19.07
C SER A 739 14.44 46.69 19.48
N SER A 740 14.04 46.02 20.52
CA SER A 740 14.53 45.71 21.87
C SER A 740 13.34 45.19 22.68
N SER A 741 13.57 44.20 23.51
CA SER A 741 12.67 43.77 24.59
C SER A 741 12.60 44.83 25.70
N PRO A 742 11.61 44.80 26.62
CA PRO A 742 11.87 44.08 27.86
C PRO A 742 10.66 43.39 28.56
N SER A 743 11.04 42.50 29.42
CA SER A 743 10.41 41.68 30.44
C SER A 743 9.45 42.39 31.41
N SER A 744 8.43 41.65 31.91
CA SER A 744 8.15 41.48 33.34
C SER A 744 6.97 40.55 33.61
N SER A 745 7.22 39.44 34.24
CA SER A 745 6.74 38.82 35.46
C SER A 745 5.37 39.21 36.02
N SER A 746 4.51 38.22 36.27
CA SER A 746 3.92 37.90 37.58
C SER A 746 2.90 36.74 37.50
N SER A 747 3.08 35.81 38.41
CA SER A 747 2.20 34.66 38.70
C SER A 747 1.15 34.99 39.77
N PRO A 748 0.31 34.02 40.26
CA PRO A 748 -1.16 34.12 40.26
C PRO A 748 -1.77 34.45 41.63
N PRO A 749 -3.07 34.33 41.80
CA PRO A 749 -3.53 33.49 42.94
C PRO A 749 -4.69 32.52 42.66
N GLU A 750 -4.70 31.48 43.49
CA GLU A 750 -5.68 30.48 43.74
C GLU A 750 -7.00 31.05 44.33
N GLY A 751 -8.07 30.25 44.27
CA GLY A 751 -9.26 30.43 45.07
C GLY A 751 -10.49 29.70 44.54
N GLU A 752 -10.67 28.51 45.06
CA GLU A 752 -11.89 27.78 45.48
C GLU A 752 -13.29 28.37 45.11
N ASN A 753 -14.12 27.62 44.41
CA ASN A 753 -15.27 26.82 44.93
C ASN A 753 -15.83 25.93 43.83
#